data_1ef9b75eefd8067bcb2ff59e7dc3da53
#
_entry.id   1ef9b75eefd8067bcb2ff59e7dc3da53
#
_cell.length_a   1.000
_cell.length_b   1.000
_cell.length_c   1.000
_cell.angle_alpha   90.00
_cell.angle_beta   90.00
_cell.angle_gamma   90.00
#
_symmetry.space_group_name_H-M   'P 1'
#
loop_
_entity.id
_entity.type
_entity.pdbx_description
1 polymer ?
#
loop_
_entity_poly.entity_id
_entity_poly.type
_entity_poly.pdbx_seq_one_letter_code
_entity_poly.pdbx_strand_id
1 'polypeptide(L)'
;MNASAAMIQRKVEDDVCLLAFDRPESGANIFDAATLRDLNAQLDAIESDASLSGLVITSSKKSIFIAGADLKTLLRQAQTGELRAFIAEGQRIFNRIAALKIPTCAAIHGACAGGGYEITLACDWRVASDDPATRIGLPETTLGLIPAWGGCTRLPRLIGAEKAAEVILKGKLYSAVEAKELGLVDELVGPEQLLDAARRKLRDGKRKSELKDGAAATPGSRELAPPKPSPNAAPARAFEIISSGSSVEESLAAELDGIVALGETEATQNLIRNFFLAEKYKKSSAKTPAEKIAHAAVIGAGVMGSGIAQWLSSRGVSVILRDVASEQLNRGISLIEKTYADAVKRGLMPEEKAKQGRARIVASTAPAEMRDVQVVIEAASEKLEIKKRIFRDLDEKAPKALMLATNTSALPISDLAAETTSPGRVIGLHFFNPVSRMKLIEVVVGEGTADETIERGLAFVRQVAKVPVIVRDSPGFLVNRVLFPYLLDAAELFENGVAASEIDEPLLKWGMPMGPLRLIDEIGVDITVDIADSLERAYGRRDQAAKILREMLAAGMLGRKSAGGFYRYEGKTQAPNEAVKEWQMSSGENFGAEGITNRLVFLMVNEAARCLEEKVVATPEDVDYGMVLGTGFPTVRGGPLRFAESYGIKKLVTEMDGIHSRAGEKFAACDLLRQHAQNGTKFYAE
;
A
#
# COMPACT_ATOMS: atom_id res chain seq x y z
N MET A 1 25.89 -35.68 -8.50
CA MET A 1 25.78 -34.29 -8.09
C MET A 1 25.32 -33.51 -9.33
N ASN A 2 24.06 -33.15 -9.43
CA ASN A 2 23.59 -32.29 -10.53
C ASN A 2 24.34 -30.96 -10.41
N ALA A 3 25.08 -30.57 -11.44
CA ALA A 3 25.68 -29.25 -11.52
C ALA A 3 24.53 -28.23 -11.35
N SER A 4 24.55 -27.45 -10.27
CA SER A 4 23.61 -26.36 -10.07
C SER A 4 23.72 -25.43 -11.29
N ALA A 5 22.63 -25.18 -11.98
CA ALA A 5 22.64 -24.27 -13.12
C ALA A 5 23.21 -22.90 -12.68
N ALA A 6 24.13 -22.35 -13.47
CA ALA A 6 24.79 -21.08 -13.17
C ALA A 6 23.76 -19.94 -13.08
N MET A 7 23.89 -19.09 -12.06
CA MET A 7 23.04 -17.89 -11.88
C MET A 7 23.56 -16.70 -12.68
N ILE A 8 24.85 -16.75 -13.05
CA ILE A 8 25.58 -15.69 -13.74
C ILE A 8 26.34 -16.30 -14.92
N GLN A 9 26.11 -15.75 -16.10
CA GLN A 9 26.87 -16.12 -17.30
C GLN A 9 28.06 -15.19 -17.44
N ARG A 10 29.27 -15.79 -17.60
CA ARG A 10 30.49 -15.04 -17.85
C ARG A 10 30.92 -15.21 -19.32
N LYS A 11 31.16 -14.06 -19.98
CA LYS A 11 31.74 -14.05 -21.33
C LYS A 11 32.86 -13.02 -21.39
N VAL A 12 33.97 -13.41 -22.02
CA VAL A 12 35.05 -12.44 -22.31
C VAL A 12 35.05 -12.15 -23.79
N GLU A 13 34.99 -10.87 -24.12
CA GLU A 13 35.03 -10.37 -25.50
C GLU A 13 36.10 -9.30 -25.58
N ASP A 14 37.06 -9.54 -26.48
CA ASP A 14 38.34 -8.80 -26.54
C ASP A 14 39.08 -8.94 -25.19
N ASP A 15 39.13 -7.94 -24.39
CA ASP A 15 39.74 -7.93 -23.04
C ASP A 15 38.78 -7.51 -21.96
N VAL A 16 37.45 -7.41 -22.28
CA VAL A 16 36.38 -7.01 -21.37
C VAL A 16 35.59 -8.24 -20.94
N CYS A 17 35.48 -8.46 -19.62
CA CYS A 17 34.62 -9.46 -19.04
C CYS A 17 33.17 -8.91 -18.92
N LEU A 18 32.20 -9.67 -19.42
CA LEU A 18 30.78 -9.45 -19.26
C LEU A 18 30.22 -10.45 -18.26
N LEU A 19 29.65 -9.99 -17.15
CA LEU A 19 28.86 -10.78 -16.21
C LEU A 19 27.38 -10.47 -16.42
N ALA A 20 26.65 -11.44 -16.99
CA ALA A 20 25.22 -11.32 -17.22
C ALA A 20 24.45 -12.17 -16.19
N PHE A 21 23.70 -11.53 -15.29
CA PHE A 21 22.82 -12.22 -14.37
C PHE A 21 21.66 -12.87 -15.13
N ASP A 22 21.48 -14.16 -14.96
CA ASP A 22 20.46 -14.95 -15.65
C ASP A 22 19.99 -16.13 -14.80
N ARG A 23 19.26 -15.83 -13.72
CA ARG A 23 18.73 -16.84 -12.82
C ARG A 23 17.84 -17.83 -13.58
N PRO A 24 18.13 -19.14 -13.58
CA PRO A 24 17.33 -20.15 -14.26
C PRO A 24 15.91 -20.21 -13.72
N GLU A 25 14.95 -20.57 -14.58
CA GLU A 25 13.54 -20.79 -14.22
C GLU A 25 12.86 -19.62 -13.45
N SER A 26 13.44 -18.42 -13.54
CA SER A 26 12.93 -17.21 -12.88
C SER A 26 12.82 -16.05 -13.85
N GLY A 27 11.74 -15.29 -13.75
CA GLY A 27 11.58 -14.02 -14.47
C GLY A 27 12.44 -12.89 -13.90
N ALA A 28 13.06 -13.08 -12.73
CA ALA A 28 13.82 -12.07 -12.02
C ALA A 28 15.18 -12.58 -11.51
N ASN A 29 16.17 -11.72 -11.54
CA ASN A 29 17.42 -11.89 -10.82
C ASN A 29 17.26 -11.34 -9.41
N ILE A 30 17.65 -12.12 -8.42
CA ILE A 30 17.62 -11.76 -6.99
C ILE A 30 18.91 -12.25 -6.33
N PHE A 31 19.29 -11.63 -5.23
CA PHE A 31 20.38 -12.11 -4.40
C PHE A 31 19.85 -13.04 -3.31
N ASP A 32 20.22 -14.29 -3.43
CA ASP A 32 20.16 -15.32 -2.39
C ASP A 32 21.55 -15.90 -2.17
N ALA A 33 21.70 -16.87 -1.27
CA ALA A 33 22.98 -17.49 -0.98
C ALA A 33 23.62 -18.18 -2.21
N ALA A 34 22.82 -18.69 -3.16
CA ALA A 34 23.33 -19.33 -4.37
C ALA A 34 23.90 -18.29 -5.33
N THR A 35 23.19 -17.18 -5.54
CA THR A 35 23.65 -16.09 -6.40
C THR A 35 24.90 -15.41 -5.84
N LEU A 36 24.98 -15.21 -4.52
CA LEU A 36 26.19 -14.65 -3.88
C LEU A 36 27.40 -15.59 -4.03
N ARG A 37 27.21 -16.89 -3.84
CA ARG A 37 28.30 -17.87 -4.06
C ARG A 37 28.79 -17.88 -5.51
N ASP A 38 27.87 -17.86 -6.49
CA ASP A 38 28.25 -17.82 -7.90
C ASP A 38 28.99 -16.51 -8.22
N LEU A 39 28.48 -15.35 -7.78
CA LEU A 39 29.16 -14.08 -7.96
C LEU A 39 30.57 -14.07 -7.37
N ASN A 40 30.72 -14.64 -6.17
CA ASN A 40 32.05 -14.78 -5.55
C ASN A 40 33.00 -15.61 -6.39
N ALA A 41 32.55 -16.76 -6.93
CA ALA A 41 33.35 -17.62 -7.80
C ALA A 41 33.72 -16.91 -9.13
N GLN A 42 32.79 -16.11 -9.70
CA GLN A 42 33.11 -15.32 -10.89
C GLN A 42 34.19 -14.25 -10.59
N LEU A 43 34.13 -13.62 -9.41
CA LEU A 43 35.19 -12.68 -9.00
C LEU A 43 36.54 -13.33 -8.81
N ASP A 44 36.60 -14.54 -8.25
CA ASP A 44 37.86 -15.32 -8.16
C ASP A 44 38.50 -15.51 -9.54
N ALA A 45 37.70 -15.85 -10.55
CA ALA A 45 38.15 -16.00 -11.91
C ALA A 45 38.59 -14.66 -12.57
N ILE A 46 37.89 -13.56 -12.28
CA ILE A 46 38.21 -12.22 -12.81
C ILE A 46 39.54 -11.73 -12.19
N GLU A 47 39.68 -11.85 -10.88
CA GLU A 47 40.92 -11.40 -10.18
C GLU A 47 42.15 -12.19 -10.59
N SER A 48 41.97 -13.43 -11.04
CA SER A 48 43.05 -14.31 -11.50
C SER A 48 43.43 -14.08 -12.96
N ASP A 49 42.61 -13.37 -13.75
CA ASP A 49 42.84 -13.16 -15.18
C ASP A 49 43.48 -11.79 -15.46
N ALA A 50 44.79 -11.79 -15.58
CA ALA A 50 45.56 -10.57 -15.86
C ALA A 50 45.36 -9.99 -17.28
N SER A 51 44.69 -10.72 -18.19
CA SER A 51 44.39 -10.24 -19.54
C SER A 51 43.18 -9.28 -19.60
N LEU A 52 42.39 -9.21 -18.53
CA LEU A 52 41.20 -8.39 -18.49
C LEU A 52 41.52 -6.91 -18.27
N SER A 53 40.97 -6.07 -19.12
CA SER A 53 41.06 -4.60 -19.02
C SER A 53 39.80 -3.91 -18.43
N GLY A 54 38.70 -4.65 -18.28
CA GLY A 54 37.45 -4.10 -17.74
C GLY A 54 36.38 -5.16 -17.41
N LEU A 55 35.43 -4.75 -16.58
CA LEU A 55 34.27 -5.56 -16.21
C LEU A 55 32.96 -4.81 -16.49
N VAL A 56 32.04 -5.43 -17.21
CA VAL A 56 30.65 -4.99 -17.36
C VAL A 56 29.72 -5.95 -16.61
N ILE A 57 28.87 -5.42 -15.75
CA ILE A 57 27.79 -6.17 -15.07
C ILE A 57 26.46 -5.82 -15.72
N THR A 58 25.70 -6.82 -16.15
CA THR A 58 24.39 -6.66 -16.79
C THR A 58 23.43 -7.79 -16.43
N SER A 59 22.28 -7.85 -17.11
CA SER A 59 21.27 -8.89 -16.96
C SER A 59 20.84 -9.44 -18.32
N SER A 60 20.52 -10.73 -18.39
CA SER A 60 19.90 -11.35 -19.57
C SER A 60 18.37 -11.29 -19.54
N LYS A 61 17.75 -10.82 -18.45
CA LYS A 61 16.29 -10.69 -18.32
C LYS A 61 15.81 -9.44 -19.07
N LYS A 62 14.64 -9.52 -19.75
CA LYS A 62 14.15 -8.41 -20.61
C LYS A 62 13.83 -7.11 -19.84
N SER A 63 13.25 -7.23 -18.64
CA SER A 63 12.68 -6.08 -17.93
C SER A 63 13.19 -5.94 -16.49
N ILE A 64 14.17 -6.73 -16.10
CA ILE A 64 14.73 -6.72 -14.75
C ILE A 64 16.25 -6.81 -14.83
N PHE A 65 16.93 -5.82 -14.26
CA PHE A 65 18.36 -5.90 -14.02
C PHE A 65 18.61 -6.85 -12.84
N ILE A 66 18.36 -6.39 -11.62
CA ILE A 66 18.35 -7.20 -10.40
C ILE A 66 17.33 -6.58 -9.43
N ALA A 67 16.41 -7.40 -8.92
CA ALA A 67 15.30 -6.94 -8.06
C ALA A 67 15.66 -6.80 -6.57
N GLY A 68 16.94 -6.99 -6.21
CA GLY A 68 17.42 -6.89 -4.83
C GLY A 68 17.59 -8.25 -4.15
N ALA A 69 17.65 -8.25 -2.82
CA ALA A 69 17.73 -9.47 -2.03
C ALA A 69 16.39 -10.24 -2.03
N ASP A 70 16.47 -11.56 -1.90
CA ASP A 70 15.27 -12.38 -1.72
C ASP A 70 14.64 -12.15 -0.34
N LEU A 71 13.50 -11.45 -0.32
CA LEU A 71 12.81 -11.10 0.91
C LEU A 71 12.36 -12.31 1.73
N LYS A 72 12.07 -13.47 1.09
CA LYS A 72 11.74 -14.71 1.81
C LYS A 72 12.96 -15.25 2.54
N THR A 73 14.11 -15.22 1.88
CA THR A 73 15.38 -15.60 2.49
C THR A 73 15.73 -14.68 3.65
N LEU A 74 15.57 -13.36 3.49
CA LEU A 74 15.79 -12.39 4.57
C LEU A 74 14.93 -12.66 5.81
N LEU A 75 13.62 -12.89 5.62
CA LEU A 75 12.71 -13.21 6.72
C LEU A 75 13.12 -14.49 7.45
N ARG A 76 13.43 -15.56 6.69
CA ARG A 76 13.87 -16.82 7.29
C ARG A 76 15.16 -16.65 8.06
N GLN A 77 16.15 -15.96 7.49
CA GLN A 77 17.45 -15.76 8.14
C GLN A 77 17.36 -14.85 9.37
N ALA A 78 16.45 -13.90 9.38
CA ALA A 78 16.16 -13.11 10.60
C ALA A 78 15.61 -14.02 11.71
N GLN A 79 14.75 -14.98 11.37
CA GLN A 79 14.18 -15.93 12.34
C GLN A 79 15.23 -16.98 12.83
N THR A 80 16.16 -17.38 11.98
CA THR A 80 17.19 -18.39 12.31
C THR A 80 18.49 -17.80 12.87
N GLY A 81 18.60 -16.47 12.98
CA GLY A 81 19.83 -15.79 13.42
C GLY A 81 20.96 -15.73 12.37
N GLU A 82 20.69 -16.16 11.14
CA GLU A 82 21.70 -16.23 10.05
C GLU A 82 21.80 -14.91 9.24
N LEU A 83 20.93 -13.93 9.50
CA LEU A 83 20.85 -12.69 8.73
C LEU A 83 22.19 -11.93 8.71
N ARG A 84 22.87 -11.85 9.86
CA ARG A 84 24.17 -11.16 9.96
C ARG A 84 25.21 -11.75 9.01
N ALA A 85 25.32 -13.07 8.96
CA ALA A 85 26.29 -13.75 8.09
C ALA A 85 25.98 -13.51 6.60
N PHE A 86 24.71 -13.55 6.23
CA PHE A 86 24.27 -13.30 4.85
C PHE A 86 24.57 -11.87 4.40
N ILE A 87 24.27 -10.88 5.24
CA ILE A 87 24.52 -9.48 4.91
C ILE A 87 26.03 -9.19 4.85
N ALA A 88 26.80 -9.68 5.82
CA ALA A 88 28.26 -9.53 5.84
C ALA A 88 28.91 -10.13 4.58
N GLU A 89 28.42 -11.28 4.11
CA GLU A 89 28.92 -11.92 2.88
C GLU A 89 28.63 -11.04 1.64
N GLY A 90 27.42 -10.48 1.52
CA GLY A 90 27.11 -9.55 0.44
C GLY A 90 27.98 -8.29 0.47
N GLN A 91 28.21 -7.69 1.66
CA GLN A 91 29.14 -6.56 1.82
C GLN A 91 30.53 -6.93 1.37
N ARG A 92 31.05 -8.09 1.79
CA ARG A 92 32.36 -8.58 1.41
C ARG A 92 32.52 -8.71 -0.11
N ILE A 93 31.52 -9.29 -0.78
CA ILE A 93 31.51 -9.49 -2.23
C ILE A 93 31.45 -8.15 -2.97
N PHE A 94 30.60 -7.21 -2.54
CA PHE A 94 30.49 -5.92 -3.19
C PHE A 94 31.75 -5.06 -2.94
N ASN A 95 32.39 -5.19 -1.78
CA ASN A 95 33.69 -4.58 -1.52
C ASN A 95 34.79 -5.11 -2.46
N ARG A 96 34.77 -6.42 -2.80
CA ARG A 96 35.69 -6.99 -3.82
C ARG A 96 35.51 -6.33 -5.18
N ILE A 97 34.24 -6.10 -5.62
CA ILE A 97 33.97 -5.40 -6.89
C ILE A 97 34.55 -3.98 -6.87
N ALA A 98 34.34 -3.24 -5.78
CA ALA A 98 34.89 -1.90 -5.64
C ALA A 98 36.43 -1.86 -5.62
N ALA A 99 37.07 -2.92 -5.12
CA ALA A 99 38.52 -3.06 -5.00
C ALA A 99 39.19 -3.63 -6.26
N LEU A 100 38.45 -4.07 -7.29
CA LEU A 100 39.04 -4.58 -8.54
C LEU A 100 40.01 -3.54 -9.14
N LYS A 101 41.14 -3.99 -9.64
CA LYS A 101 42.13 -3.11 -10.27
C LYS A 101 41.70 -2.60 -11.65
N ILE A 102 40.86 -3.36 -12.34
CA ILE A 102 40.29 -2.99 -13.62
C ILE A 102 39.03 -2.12 -13.45
N PRO A 103 38.72 -1.20 -14.39
CA PRO A 103 37.50 -0.39 -14.37
C PRO A 103 36.25 -1.27 -14.49
N THR A 104 35.17 -0.84 -13.82
CA THR A 104 33.91 -1.58 -13.74
C THR A 104 32.74 -0.69 -14.14
N CYS A 105 31.80 -1.25 -14.91
CA CYS A 105 30.59 -0.53 -15.34
C CYS A 105 29.34 -1.40 -15.18
N ALA A 106 28.29 -0.85 -14.56
CA ALA A 106 26.96 -1.47 -14.57
C ALA A 106 26.18 -0.98 -15.79
N ALA A 107 25.70 -1.94 -16.62
CA ALA A 107 24.84 -1.71 -17.77
C ALA A 107 23.39 -2.05 -17.38
N ILE A 108 22.62 -1.04 -16.98
CA ILE A 108 21.33 -1.16 -16.28
C ILE A 108 20.17 -1.06 -17.27
N HIS A 109 19.29 -2.08 -17.28
CA HIS A 109 17.98 -2.01 -17.95
C HIS A 109 16.91 -2.66 -17.09
N GLY A 110 15.66 -2.24 -17.25
CA GLY A 110 14.56 -2.75 -16.43
C GLY A 110 14.67 -2.38 -14.94
N ALA A 111 14.09 -3.21 -14.08
CA ALA A 111 14.07 -2.93 -12.64
C ALA A 111 15.44 -3.20 -11.98
N CYS A 112 15.98 -2.18 -11.32
CA CYS A 112 17.24 -2.18 -10.58
C CYS A 112 16.97 -1.64 -9.17
N ALA A 113 16.63 -2.53 -8.23
CA ALA A 113 16.11 -2.16 -6.94
C ALA A 113 16.93 -2.74 -5.78
N GLY A 114 17.07 -1.97 -4.70
CA GLY A 114 17.71 -2.44 -3.48
C GLY A 114 19.13 -2.94 -3.71
N GLY A 115 19.45 -4.14 -3.22
CA GLY A 115 20.74 -4.78 -3.47
C GLY A 115 21.16 -4.83 -4.95
N GLY A 116 20.16 -4.80 -5.87
CA GLY A 116 20.42 -4.68 -7.31
C GLY A 116 20.98 -3.32 -7.72
N TYR A 117 20.61 -2.26 -7.02
CA TYR A 117 21.24 -0.96 -7.20
C TYR A 117 22.54 -0.83 -6.37
N GLU A 118 22.62 -1.47 -5.20
CA GLU A 118 23.82 -1.45 -4.36
C GLU A 118 25.04 -2.07 -5.04
N ILE A 119 24.89 -3.17 -5.81
CA ILE A 119 26.00 -3.70 -6.61
C ILE A 119 26.50 -2.70 -7.64
N THR A 120 25.61 -1.87 -8.21
CA THR A 120 26.02 -0.82 -9.17
C THR A 120 26.78 0.32 -8.50
N LEU A 121 26.49 0.58 -7.22
CA LEU A 121 27.25 1.55 -6.40
C LEU A 121 28.66 1.07 -6.08
N ALA A 122 28.90 -0.25 -6.15
CA ALA A 122 30.24 -0.83 -6.04
C ALA A 122 31.04 -0.76 -7.36
N CYS A 123 30.37 -0.49 -8.49
CA CYS A 123 31.04 -0.25 -9.78
C CYS A 123 31.53 1.19 -9.90
N ASP A 124 32.55 1.41 -10.74
CA ASP A 124 33.04 2.76 -11.06
C ASP A 124 31.97 3.59 -11.79
N TRP A 125 31.30 2.98 -12.78
CA TRP A 125 30.37 3.65 -13.67
C TRP A 125 29.01 2.94 -13.76
N ARG A 126 27.95 3.70 -14.09
CA ARG A 126 26.56 3.25 -14.26
C ARG A 126 26.00 3.84 -15.54
N VAL A 127 25.73 3.03 -16.53
CA VAL A 127 25.01 3.40 -17.75
C VAL A 127 23.64 2.74 -17.71
N ALA A 128 22.57 3.48 -17.98
CA ALA A 128 21.23 2.95 -17.97
C ALA A 128 20.51 3.16 -19.31
N SER A 129 19.60 2.24 -19.64
CA SER A 129 18.72 2.42 -20.80
C SER A 129 17.57 3.38 -20.46
N ASP A 130 17.13 4.18 -21.41
CA ASP A 130 15.99 5.08 -21.33
C ASP A 130 14.63 4.37 -21.49
N ASP A 131 14.64 3.02 -21.57
CA ASP A 131 13.42 2.22 -21.64
C ASP A 131 12.46 2.54 -20.50
N PRO A 132 11.15 2.70 -20.77
CA PRO A 132 10.14 2.94 -19.72
C PRO A 132 10.09 1.89 -18.60
N ALA A 133 10.57 0.66 -18.85
CA ALA A 133 10.68 -0.40 -17.83
C ALA A 133 11.84 -0.16 -16.85
N THR A 134 12.80 0.70 -17.20
CA THR A 134 13.95 0.99 -16.32
C THR A 134 13.50 1.80 -15.11
N ARG A 135 13.69 1.19 -13.93
CA ARG A 135 13.34 1.74 -12.61
C ARG A 135 14.48 1.49 -11.65
N ILE A 136 14.98 2.56 -11.02
CA ILE A 136 16.22 2.52 -10.21
C ILE A 136 15.96 3.11 -8.84
N GLY A 137 16.39 2.45 -7.76
CA GLY A 137 16.29 3.01 -6.41
C GLY A 137 16.50 2.02 -5.28
N LEU A 138 16.35 2.53 -4.05
CA LEU A 138 16.55 1.82 -2.79
C LEU A 138 15.24 1.83 -1.98
N PRO A 139 14.36 0.82 -2.15
CA PRO A 139 13.04 0.79 -1.53
C PRO A 139 13.01 0.21 -0.11
N GLU A 140 14.13 -0.18 0.45
CA GLU A 140 14.27 -0.98 1.68
C GLU A 140 13.54 -0.33 2.87
N THR A 141 13.58 1.00 3.01
CA THR A 141 12.94 1.70 4.13
C THR A 141 11.43 1.56 4.13
N THR A 142 10.81 1.33 2.98
CA THR A 142 9.37 1.03 2.88
C THR A 142 9.00 -0.38 3.35
N LEU A 143 10.00 -1.25 3.45
CA LEU A 143 9.89 -2.64 3.93
C LEU A 143 10.37 -2.80 5.38
N GLY A 144 10.68 -1.69 6.07
CA GLY A 144 11.20 -1.73 7.43
C GLY A 144 12.69 -2.11 7.52
N LEU A 145 13.39 -2.16 6.41
CA LEU A 145 14.81 -2.45 6.31
C LEU A 145 15.60 -1.20 5.86
N ILE A 146 16.92 -1.29 5.88
CA ILE A 146 17.79 -0.30 5.27
C ILE A 146 18.62 -0.94 4.16
N PRO A 147 19.09 -0.18 3.15
CA PRO A 147 20.14 -0.62 2.25
C PRO A 147 21.38 -0.98 3.08
N ALA A 148 21.82 -2.22 3.01
CA ALA A 148 22.88 -2.73 3.90
C ALA A 148 24.04 -3.42 3.19
N TRP A 149 24.12 -3.31 1.86
CA TRP A 149 25.27 -3.73 1.06
C TRP A 149 26.06 -2.52 0.52
N GLY A 150 25.94 -1.39 1.22
CA GLY A 150 26.65 -0.16 0.95
C GLY A 150 25.78 0.97 0.41
N GLY A 151 24.46 0.84 0.40
CA GLY A 151 23.58 1.88 -0.10
C GLY A 151 23.60 3.14 0.76
N CYS A 152 23.49 3.01 2.08
CA CYS A 152 23.61 4.14 3.01
C CYS A 152 25.05 4.69 3.09
N THR A 153 26.04 3.88 2.68
CA THR A 153 27.46 4.23 2.70
C THR A 153 27.92 4.89 1.40
N ARG A 154 27.64 4.26 0.25
CA ARG A 154 28.19 4.68 -1.06
C ARG A 154 27.37 5.76 -1.74
N LEU A 155 26.02 5.71 -1.60
CA LEU A 155 25.18 6.70 -2.27
C LEU A 155 25.43 8.14 -1.78
N PRO A 156 25.55 8.40 -0.45
CA PRO A 156 25.91 9.75 0.03
C PRO A 156 27.23 10.27 -0.52
N ARG A 157 28.19 9.38 -0.72
CA ARG A 157 29.51 9.74 -1.29
C ARG A 157 29.46 10.00 -2.80
N LEU A 158 28.45 9.44 -3.48
CA LEU A 158 28.24 9.63 -4.92
C LEU A 158 27.49 10.92 -5.24
N ILE A 159 26.37 11.20 -4.53
CA ILE A 159 25.44 12.30 -4.87
C ILE A 159 25.26 13.35 -3.75
N GLY A 160 25.98 13.19 -2.64
CA GLY A 160 25.84 14.02 -1.43
C GLY A 160 24.79 13.49 -0.46
N ALA A 161 24.99 13.77 0.84
CA ALA A 161 24.16 13.22 1.92
C ALA A 161 22.68 13.65 1.82
N GLU A 162 22.40 14.90 1.45
CA GLU A 162 21.02 15.42 1.34
C GLU A 162 20.20 14.68 0.29
N LYS A 163 20.73 14.55 -0.93
CA LYS A 163 20.05 13.83 -2.02
C LYS A 163 19.94 12.33 -1.71
N ALA A 164 20.99 11.74 -1.12
CA ALA A 164 20.97 10.33 -0.74
C ALA A 164 19.91 10.04 0.33
N ALA A 165 19.80 10.92 1.35
CA ALA A 165 18.74 10.82 2.34
C ALA A 165 17.35 10.93 1.69
N GLU A 166 17.15 11.89 0.78
CA GLU A 166 15.90 12.01 0.05
C GLU A 166 15.53 10.73 -0.71
N VAL A 167 16.48 10.12 -1.42
CA VAL A 167 16.28 8.89 -2.21
C VAL A 167 15.95 7.70 -1.30
N ILE A 168 16.75 7.49 -0.25
CA ILE A 168 16.63 6.33 0.64
C ILE A 168 15.41 6.44 1.53
N LEU A 169 15.13 7.62 2.11
CA LEU A 169 13.99 7.79 3.02
C LEU A 169 12.65 7.74 2.28
N LYS A 170 12.58 8.19 1.02
CA LYS A 170 11.38 8.04 0.18
C LYS A 170 11.16 6.59 -0.28
N GLY A 171 12.21 5.80 -0.42
CA GLY A 171 12.14 4.41 -0.88
C GLY A 171 11.43 4.23 -2.23
N LYS A 172 11.55 5.23 -3.12
CA LYS A 172 10.91 5.25 -4.44
C LYS A 172 11.84 4.63 -5.49
N LEU A 173 11.25 3.95 -6.47
CA LEU A 173 11.93 3.60 -7.72
C LEU A 173 11.71 4.72 -8.74
N TYR A 174 12.79 5.33 -9.17
CA TYR A 174 12.83 6.44 -10.12
C TYR A 174 12.85 5.93 -11.56
N SER A 175 12.27 6.67 -12.50
CA SER A 175 12.47 6.43 -13.93
C SER A 175 13.94 6.66 -14.31
N ALA A 176 14.36 6.15 -15.46
CA ALA A 176 15.72 6.36 -15.95
C ALA A 176 16.10 7.85 -16.05
N VAL A 177 15.17 8.69 -16.52
CA VAL A 177 15.36 10.14 -16.62
C VAL A 177 15.53 10.79 -15.24
N GLU A 178 14.60 10.51 -14.29
CA GLU A 178 14.71 11.01 -12.92
C GLU A 178 16.01 10.55 -12.24
N ALA A 179 16.40 9.28 -12.47
CA ALA A 179 17.64 8.71 -11.93
C ALA A 179 18.88 9.44 -12.45
N LYS A 180 18.89 9.82 -13.73
CA LYS A 180 19.97 10.64 -14.32
C LYS A 180 20.02 12.04 -13.72
N GLU A 181 18.88 12.69 -13.57
CA GLU A 181 18.78 14.03 -12.97
C GLU A 181 19.24 14.06 -11.50
N LEU A 182 18.97 13.00 -10.77
CA LEU A 182 19.39 12.82 -9.37
C LEU A 182 20.89 12.44 -9.25
N GLY A 183 21.54 12.03 -10.35
CA GLY A 183 22.92 11.53 -10.34
C GLY A 183 23.06 10.05 -9.95
N LEU A 184 21.95 9.28 -9.96
CA LEU A 184 21.97 7.85 -9.66
C LEU A 184 22.66 7.03 -10.78
N VAL A 185 22.68 7.57 -12.00
CA VAL A 185 23.39 6.99 -13.17
C VAL A 185 24.22 8.05 -13.88
N ASP A 186 25.32 7.62 -14.51
CA ASP A 186 26.28 8.48 -15.17
C ASP A 186 25.88 8.83 -16.61
N GLU A 187 25.18 7.91 -17.31
CA GLU A 187 24.79 8.08 -18.72
C GLU A 187 23.45 7.40 -18.99
N LEU A 188 22.62 7.98 -19.89
CA LEU A 188 21.43 7.37 -20.45
C LEU A 188 21.61 7.17 -21.95
N VAL A 189 21.21 5.99 -22.43
CA VAL A 189 21.29 5.63 -23.84
C VAL A 189 20.05 4.80 -24.26
N GLY A 190 19.82 4.68 -25.55
CA GLY A 190 18.82 3.74 -26.06
C GLY A 190 19.17 2.28 -25.72
N PRO A 191 18.17 1.39 -25.57
CA PRO A 191 18.40 0.00 -25.17
C PRO A 191 19.44 -0.74 -26.01
N GLU A 192 19.43 -0.54 -27.32
CA GLU A 192 20.38 -1.18 -28.28
C GLU A 192 21.83 -0.70 -28.12
N GLN A 193 22.04 0.45 -27.51
CA GLN A 193 23.37 1.06 -27.33
C GLN A 193 23.98 0.76 -25.96
N LEU A 194 23.24 0.09 -25.06
CA LEU A 194 23.56 -0.03 -23.65
C LEU A 194 24.93 -0.68 -23.39
N LEU A 195 25.19 -1.83 -24.00
CA LEU A 195 26.46 -2.58 -23.79
C LEU A 195 27.64 -1.83 -24.42
N ASP A 196 27.46 -1.23 -25.59
CA ASP A 196 28.53 -0.47 -26.23
C ASP A 196 28.86 0.82 -25.45
N ALA A 197 27.86 1.47 -24.87
CA ALA A 197 28.08 2.62 -24.01
C ALA A 197 28.81 2.21 -22.70
N ALA A 198 28.45 1.08 -22.10
CA ALA A 198 29.13 0.57 -20.93
C ALA A 198 30.61 0.23 -21.23
N ARG A 199 30.91 -0.42 -22.36
CA ARG A 199 32.29 -0.67 -22.82
C ARG A 199 33.07 0.62 -23.10
N ARG A 200 32.46 1.59 -23.75
CA ARG A 200 33.10 2.93 -23.93
C ARG A 200 33.42 3.55 -22.57
N LYS A 201 32.52 3.42 -21.59
CA LYS A 201 32.66 4.01 -20.27
C LYS A 201 33.83 3.43 -19.48
N LEU A 202 34.21 2.16 -19.71
CA LEU A 202 35.41 1.55 -19.13
C LEU A 202 36.70 2.28 -19.53
N ARG A 203 36.73 2.93 -20.70
CA ARG A 203 37.91 3.70 -21.17
C ARG A 203 38.19 4.94 -20.32
N ASP A 204 37.20 5.41 -19.55
CA ASP A 204 37.42 6.49 -18.59
C ASP A 204 38.28 6.02 -17.38
N GLY A 205 38.59 4.73 -17.31
CA GLY A 205 39.40 4.12 -16.26
C GLY A 205 38.64 3.96 -14.95
N LYS A 206 39.39 3.65 -13.88
CA LYS A 206 38.85 3.64 -12.52
C LYS A 206 38.36 5.04 -12.17
N ARG A 207 37.14 5.11 -11.62
CA ARG A 207 36.69 6.36 -11.01
C ARG A 207 37.65 6.65 -9.86
N LYS A 208 38.38 7.76 -9.95
CA LYS A 208 39.18 8.27 -8.82
C LYS A 208 38.13 8.45 -7.70
N SER A 209 38.10 7.49 -6.80
CA SER A 209 37.22 7.57 -5.68
C SER A 209 37.71 8.71 -4.82
N GLU A 210 37.16 9.87 -5.02
CA GLU A 210 36.98 10.83 -3.94
C GLU A 210 35.93 10.26 -2.97
N LEU A 211 36.06 8.99 -2.59
CA LEU A 211 35.50 8.47 -1.36
C LEU A 211 36.32 9.12 -0.25
N LYS A 212 36.14 10.47 -0.13
CA LYS A 212 36.72 11.24 0.96
C LYS A 212 36.17 10.62 2.23
N ASP A 213 37.05 9.94 2.95
CA ASP A 213 36.82 9.66 4.35
C ASP A 213 36.39 11.00 4.98
N GLY A 214 35.16 11.03 5.51
CA GLY A 214 34.63 12.25 6.07
C GLY A 214 34.07 13.26 5.07
N ALA A 215 33.28 12.87 4.07
CA ALA A 215 32.33 13.77 3.46
C ALA A 215 31.21 14.12 4.49
N ALA A 216 31.65 14.63 5.65
CA ALA A 216 30.83 15.47 6.51
C ALA A 216 30.22 16.56 5.63
N ALA A 217 28.97 16.88 5.87
CA ALA A 217 28.25 17.96 5.22
C ALA A 217 29.19 19.10 4.78
N THR A 218 29.23 19.38 3.49
CA THR A 218 29.98 20.53 2.96
C THR A 218 29.59 21.73 3.80
N PRO A 219 30.55 22.55 4.34
CA PRO A 219 30.20 23.75 5.09
C PRO A 219 29.26 24.61 4.24
N GLY A 220 28.00 24.76 4.65
CA GLY A 220 26.95 25.42 3.86
C GLY A 220 25.77 24.51 3.46
N SER A 221 25.80 23.19 3.71
CA SER A 221 24.65 22.36 3.58
C SER A 221 23.61 22.71 4.64
N ARG A 222 22.32 22.85 4.23
CA ARG A 222 21.20 22.93 5.16
C ARG A 222 21.29 21.74 6.12
N GLU A 223 21.09 22.01 7.41
CA GLU A 223 21.02 20.97 8.42
C GLU A 223 19.96 19.94 7.98
N LEU A 224 20.38 18.69 7.74
CA LEU A 224 19.49 17.60 7.33
C LEU A 224 18.44 17.41 8.44
N ALA A 225 17.17 17.62 8.10
CA ALA A 225 16.10 17.40 9.06
C ALA A 225 15.84 15.89 9.23
N PRO A 226 15.82 15.39 10.48
CA PRO A 226 15.53 13.98 10.73
C PRO A 226 14.09 13.63 10.29
N PRO A 227 13.84 12.37 9.88
CA PRO A 227 12.50 11.92 9.59
C PRO A 227 11.61 12.02 10.83
N LYS A 228 10.32 12.24 10.61
CA LYS A 228 9.35 12.26 11.71
C LYS A 228 9.33 10.89 12.41
N PRO A 229 9.17 10.88 13.75
CA PRO A 229 9.01 9.63 14.47
C PRO A 229 7.89 8.78 13.87
N SER A 230 8.14 7.49 13.70
CA SER A 230 7.22 6.53 13.09
C SER A 230 7.42 5.16 13.73
N PRO A 231 6.38 4.31 13.83
CA PRO A 231 6.53 2.92 14.22
C PRO A 231 7.47 2.09 13.31
N ASN A 232 7.69 2.55 12.08
CA ASN A 232 8.75 2.02 11.20
C ASN A 232 10.06 2.77 11.51
N ALA A 233 10.99 2.10 12.20
CA ALA A 233 12.27 2.69 12.59
C ALA A 233 13.31 2.79 11.46
N ALA A 234 13.09 2.11 10.32
CA ALA A 234 14.08 2.04 9.25
C ALA A 234 14.48 3.40 8.65
N PRO A 235 13.57 4.36 8.39
CA PRO A 235 13.96 5.69 7.93
C PRO A 235 14.88 6.43 8.92
N ALA A 236 14.59 6.34 10.23
CA ALA A 236 15.43 6.97 11.25
C ALA A 236 16.83 6.35 11.28
N ARG A 237 16.92 5.01 11.23
CA ARG A 237 18.19 4.30 11.22
C ARG A 237 19.04 4.60 9.98
N ALA A 238 18.41 4.63 8.79
CA ALA A 238 19.09 5.03 7.56
C ALA A 238 19.63 6.46 7.64
N PHE A 239 18.81 7.37 8.16
CA PHE A 239 19.19 8.77 8.35
C PHE A 239 20.41 8.93 9.29
N GLU A 240 20.46 8.21 10.41
CA GLU A 240 21.58 8.21 11.35
C GLU A 240 22.88 7.81 10.64
N ILE A 241 22.88 6.75 9.83
CA ILE A 241 24.06 6.26 9.10
C ILE A 241 24.51 7.30 8.06
N ILE A 242 23.57 7.84 7.27
CA ILE A 242 23.85 8.82 6.22
C ILE A 242 24.44 10.11 6.79
N SER A 243 23.97 10.56 7.95
CA SER A 243 24.36 11.83 8.56
C SER A 243 25.57 11.73 9.51
N SER A 244 26.05 10.49 9.81
CA SER A 244 27.14 10.28 10.78
C SER A 244 28.49 10.85 10.33
N GLY A 245 28.73 10.99 9.02
CA GLY A 245 30.04 11.38 8.50
C GLY A 245 31.17 10.38 8.76
N SER A 246 30.83 9.13 9.12
CA SER A 246 31.74 8.05 9.45
C SER A 246 32.57 7.59 8.24
N SER A 247 33.67 6.86 8.49
CA SER A 247 34.44 6.18 7.45
C SER A 247 33.57 5.15 6.69
N VAL A 248 34.07 4.67 5.56
CA VAL A 248 33.36 3.61 4.79
C VAL A 248 33.19 2.34 5.63
N GLU A 249 34.20 1.94 6.36
CA GLU A 249 34.22 0.73 7.20
C GLU A 249 33.19 0.86 8.35
N GLU A 250 33.21 1.97 9.08
CA GLU A 250 32.25 2.25 10.16
C GLU A 250 30.81 2.34 9.65
N SER A 251 30.59 2.97 8.48
CA SER A 251 29.27 3.07 7.89
C SER A 251 28.73 1.70 7.46
N LEU A 252 29.56 0.83 6.85
CA LEU A 252 29.17 -0.53 6.48
C LEU A 252 28.88 -1.38 7.72
N ALA A 253 29.65 -1.23 8.79
CA ALA A 253 29.37 -1.91 10.06
C ALA A 253 28.03 -1.43 10.66
N ALA A 254 27.75 -0.12 10.61
CA ALA A 254 26.49 0.44 11.08
C ALA A 254 25.27 -0.01 10.22
N GLU A 255 25.46 -0.20 8.89
CA GLU A 255 24.44 -0.82 8.02
C GLU A 255 24.16 -2.27 8.45
N LEU A 256 25.22 -3.08 8.67
CA LEU A 256 25.09 -4.47 9.10
C LEU A 256 24.35 -4.58 10.43
N ASP A 257 24.73 -3.80 11.43
CA ASP A 257 24.08 -3.80 12.73
C ASP A 257 22.61 -3.29 12.61
N GLY A 258 22.39 -2.26 11.79
CA GLY A 258 21.08 -1.69 11.57
C GLY A 258 20.09 -2.65 10.92
N ILE A 259 20.49 -3.35 9.85
CA ILE A 259 19.58 -4.27 9.16
C ILE A 259 19.29 -5.52 10.01
N VAL A 260 20.25 -6.00 10.80
CA VAL A 260 20.02 -7.14 11.71
C VAL A 260 19.00 -6.75 12.78
N ALA A 261 19.22 -5.63 13.46
CA ALA A 261 18.29 -5.16 14.48
C ALA A 261 16.87 -4.89 13.93
N LEU A 262 16.75 -4.31 12.72
CA LEU A 262 15.47 -4.06 12.08
C LEU A 262 14.80 -5.35 11.60
N GLY A 263 15.54 -6.31 11.04
CA GLY A 263 15.02 -7.58 10.52
C GLY A 263 14.31 -8.43 11.56
N GLU A 264 14.71 -8.33 12.83
CA GLU A 264 14.12 -9.02 13.97
C GLU A 264 12.82 -8.35 14.46
N THR A 265 12.52 -7.12 14.02
CA THR A 265 11.33 -6.41 14.48
C THR A 265 10.06 -6.94 13.86
N GLU A 266 8.97 -6.97 14.64
CA GLU A 266 7.62 -7.26 14.16
C GLU A 266 7.22 -6.32 13.01
N ALA A 267 7.56 -5.04 13.11
CA ALA A 267 7.27 -4.04 12.09
C ALA A 267 7.82 -4.43 10.71
N THR A 268 9.08 -4.83 10.64
CA THR A 268 9.72 -5.29 9.40
C THR A 268 9.07 -6.56 8.86
N GLN A 269 8.83 -7.54 9.72
CA GLN A 269 8.18 -8.79 9.31
C GLN A 269 6.79 -8.51 8.71
N ASN A 270 6.01 -7.64 9.33
CA ASN A 270 4.68 -7.28 8.85
C ASN A 270 4.73 -6.46 7.55
N LEU A 271 5.67 -5.53 7.40
CA LEU A 271 5.85 -4.77 6.17
C LEU A 271 6.20 -5.68 4.99
N ILE A 272 7.11 -6.64 5.19
CA ILE A 272 7.47 -7.62 4.15
C ILE A 272 6.28 -8.56 3.83
N ARG A 273 5.53 -9.01 4.84
CA ARG A 273 4.29 -9.79 4.62
C ARG A 273 3.26 -9.00 3.81
N ASN A 274 3.04 -7.73 4.14
CA ASN A 274 2.15 -6.84 3.36
C ASN A 274 2.63 -6.67 1.91
N PHE A 275 3.94 -6.62 1.68
CA PHE A 275 4.49 -6.63 0.32
C PHE A 275 4.09 -7.91 -0.44
N PHE A 276 4.23 -9.09 0.17
CA PHE A 276 3.80 -10.34 -0.47
C PHE A 276 2.29 -10.42 -0.68
N LEU A 277 1.48 -9.90 0.25
CA LEU A 277 0.04 -9.78 0.06
C LEU A 277 -0.28 -8.89 -1.14
N ALA A 278 0.37 -7.73 -1.26
CA ALA A 278 0.20 -6.85 -2.41
C ALA A 278 0.51 -7.57 -3.73
N GLU A 279 1.55 -8.38 -3.79
CA GLU A 279 1.88 -9.17 -4.97
C GLU A 279 0.89 -10.32 -5.22
N LYS A 280 0.39 -10.98 -4.17
CA LYS A 280 -0.64 -12.03 -4.26
C LYS A 280 -1.93 -11.48 -4.87
N TYR A 281 -2.43 -10.35 -4.37
CA TYR A 281 -3.71 -9.77 -4.82
C TYR A 281 -3.64 -9.11 -6.21
N LYS A 282 -2.46 -8.73 -6.67
CA LYS A 282 -2.25 -8.25 -8.05
C LYS A 282 -2.38 -9.37 -9.09
N LYS A 283 -2.02 -10.61 -8.73
CA LYS A 283 -2.04 -11.74 -9.67
C LYS A 283 -3.48 -12.25 -9.83
N SER A 284 -3.84 -12.58 -11.06
CA SER A 284 -5.09 -13.31 -11.33
C SER A 284 -4.87 -14.80 -11.10
N SER A 285 -5.82 -15.43 -10.41
CA SER A 285 -5.92 -16.90 -10.34
C SER A 285 -6.75 -17.49 -11.47
N ALA A 286 -7.39 -16.66 -12.30
CA ALA A 286 -8.24 -17.10 -13.39
C ALA A 286 -7.44 -17.87 -14.44
N LYS A 287 -7.93 -19.06 -14.81
CA LYS A 287 -7.34 -19.92 -15.85
C LYS A 287 -7.47 -19.31 -17.24
N THR A 288 -8.50 -18.50 -17.47
CA THR A 288 -8.77 -17.83 -18.74
C THR A 288 -8.71 -16.30 -18.53
N PRO A 289 -8.06 -15.52 -19.42
CA PRO A 289 -8.11 -14.08 -19.36
C PRO A 289 -9.57 -13.60 -19.50
N ALA A 290 -10.06 -12.81 -18.54
CA ALA A 290 -11.37 -12.20 -18.66
C ALA A 290 -11.37 -11.15 -19.78
N GLU A 291 -12.52 -10.99 -20.44
CA GLU A 291 -12.73 -9.94 -21.43
C GLU A 291 -12.46 -8.57 -20.81
N LYS A 292 -11.69 -7.75 -21.54
CA LYS A 292 -11.36 -6.40 -21.09
C LYS A 292 -12.58 -5.50 -21.20
N ILE A 293 -12.96 -4.87 -20.09
CA ILE A 293 -14.04 -3.90 -20.05
C ILE A 293 -13.57 -2.58 -20.68
N ALA A 294 -14.23 -2.21 -21.79
CA ALA A 294 -13.95 -0.97 -22.54
C ALA A 294 -15.01 0.11 -22.28
N HIS A 295 -16.24 -0.28 -21.96
CA HIS A 295 -17.40 0.61 -21.83
C HIS A 295 -18.13 0.37 -20.50
N ALA A 296 -18.24 1.41 -19.69
CA ALA A 296 -18.96 1.38 -18.43
C ALA A 296 -20.00 2.50 -18.35
N ALA A 297 -21.04 2.31 -17.52
CA ALA A 297 -21.93 3.39 -17.11
C ALA A 297 -21.83 3.56 -15.58
N VAL A 298 -21.89 4.80 -15.12
CA VAL A 298 -21.97 5.15 -13.70
C VAL A 298 -23.26 5.92 -13.48
N ILE A 299 -24.12 5.40 -12.60
CA ILE A 299 -25.43 5.96 -12.27
C ILE A 299 -25.34 6.69 -10.94
N GLY A 300 -25.56 8.00 -10.96
CA GLY A 300 -25.34 8.91 -9.84
C GLY A 300 -24.06 9.73 -10.03
N ALA A 301 -24.17 11.05 -10.06
CA ALA A 301 -23.06 12.00 -10.22
C ALA A 301 -22.67 12.68 -8.89
N GLY A 302 -22.92 12.01 -7.78
CA GLY A 302 -22.43 12.41 -6.45
C GLY A 302 -20.91 12.28 -6.33
N VAL A 303 -20.39 12.48 -5.11
CA VAL A 303 -18.94 12.39 -4.81
C VAL A 303 -18.37 11.05 -5.26
N MET A 304 -19.03 9.93 -4.91
CA MET A 304 -18.57 8.59 -5.28
C MET A 304 -18.67 8.34 -6.77
N GLY A 305 -19.84 8.58 -7.39
CA GLY A 305 -20.02 8.31 -8.82
C GLY A 305 -19.10 9.15 -9.71
N SER A 306 -18.89 10.41 -9.37
CA SER A 306 -17.92 11.28 -10.07
C SER A 306 -16.48 10.78 -9.90
N GLY A 307 -16.11 10.36 -8.69
CA GLY A 307 -14.80 9.77 -8.42
C GLY A 307 -14.57 8.46 -9.19
N ILE A 308 -15.58 7.58 -9.24
CA ILE A 308 -15.55 6.32 -9.99
C ILE A 308 -15.42 6.61 -11.50
N ALA A 309 -16.25 7.51 -12.05
CA ALA A 309 -16.18 7.87 -13.47
C ALA A 309 -14.80 8.44 -13.85
N GLN A 310 -14.25 9.35 -13.03
CA GLN A 310 -12.90 9.89 -13.23
C GLN A 310 -11.84 8.78 -13.19
N TRP A 311 -11.92 7.88 -12.20
CA TRP A 311 -10.93 6.81 -12.06
C TRP A 311 -10.96 5.86 -13.25
N LEU A 312 -12.13 5.38 -13.66
CA LEU A 312 -12.30 4.48 -14.81
C LEU A 312 -11.79 5.10 -16.11
N SER A 313 -12.16 6.35 -16.37
CA SER A 313 -11.75 7.07 -17.58
C SER A 313 -10.24 7.31 -17.64
N SER A 314 -9.60 7.53 -16.48
CA SER A 314 -8.14 7.64 -16.37
C SER A 314 -7.41 6.32 -16.69
N ARG A 315 -8.11 5.19 -16.59
CA ARG A 315 -7.61 3.82 -16.89
C ARG A 315 -8.02 3.32 -18.27
N GLY A 316 -8.55 4.21 -19.13
CA GLY A 316 -8.85 3.90 -20.53
C GLY A 316 -10.24 3.33 -20.78
N VAL A 317 -11.14 3.32 -19.79
CA VAL A 317 -12.53 2.91 -19.91
C VAL A 317 -13.37 4.11 -20.38
N SER A 318 -14.22 3.94 -21.39
CA SER A 318 -15.22 4.94 -21.80
C SER A 318 -16.39 4.87 -20.83
N VAL A 319 -16.84 6.03 -20.33
CA VAL A 319 -17.81 6.10 -19.22
C VAL A 319 -18.99 6.97 -19.60
N ILE A 320 -20.22 6.45 -19.46
CA ILE A 320 -21.44 7.22 -19.42
C ILE A 320 -21.70 7.59 -17.95
N LEU A 321 -21.61 8.88 -17.61
CA LEU A 321 -22.00 9.37 -16.29
C LEU A 321 -23.43 9.90 -16.35
N ARG A 322 -24.34 9.27 -15.62
CA ARG A 322 -25.77 9.62 -15.62
C ARG A 322 -26.24 10.07 -14.25
N ASP A 323 -26.99 11.18 -14.24
CA ASP A 323 -27.80 11.58 -13.08
C ASP A 323 -29.15 12.13 -13.56
N VAL A 324 -30.18 12.00 -12.75
CA VAL A 324 -31.51 12.52 -13.08
C VAL A 324 -31.60 14.04 -12.95
N ALA A 325 -30.74 14.64 -12.13
CA ALA A 325 -30.68 16.07 -11.89
C ALA A 325 -29.49 16.71 -12.63
N SER A 326 -29.75 17.61 -13.55
CA SER A 326 -28.73 18.36 -14.31
C SER A 326 -27.76 19.13 -13.42
N GLU A 327 -28.28 19.71 -12.33
CA GLU A 327 -27.44 20.42 -11.35
C GLU A 327 -26.42 19.50 -10.69
N GLN A 328 -26.85 18.29 -10.27
CA GLN A 328 -25.96 17.28 -9.67
C GLN A 328 -24.94 16.78 -10.68
N LEU A 329 -25.36 16.57 -11.94
CA LEU A 329 -24.47 16.16 -13.02
C LEU A 329 -23.38 17.22 -13.27
N ASN A 330 -23.75 18.51 -13.31
CA ASN A 330 -22.80 19.61 -13.47
C ASN A 330 -21.80 19.72 -12.32
N ARG A 331 -22.25 19.52 -11.07
CA ARG A 331 -21.37 19.45 -9.89
C ARG A 331 -20.40 18.28 -10.01
N GLY A 332 -20.89 17.13 -10.46
CA GLY A 332 -20.08 15.94 -10.68
C GLY A 332 -18.99 16.14 -11.73
N ILE A 333 -19.33 16.77 -12.87
CA ILE A 333 -18.36 17.13 -13.91
C ILE A 333 -17.29 18.08 -13.37
N SER A 334 -17.71 19.11 -12.61
CA SER A 334 -16.78 20.07 -12.00
C SER A 334 -15.79 19.36 -11.04
N LEU A 335 -16.26 18.37 -10.27
CA LEU A 335 -15.41 17.56 -9.39
C LEU A 335 -14.41 16.70 -10.18
N ILE A 336 -14.84 16.12 -11.29
CA ILE A 336 -13.99 15.35 -12.20
C ILE A 336 -12.87 16.23 -12.78
N GLU A 337 -13.23 17.41 -13.29
CA GLU A 337 -12.27 18.39 -13.83
C GLU A 337 -11.23 18.80 -12.79
N LYS A 338 -11.69 19.14 -11.58
CA LYS A 338 -10.83 19.47 -10.45
C LYS A 338 -9.87 18.31 -10.12
N THR A 339 -10.36 17.07 -10.11
CA THR A 339 -9.54 15.90 -9.77
C THR A 339 -8.43 15.69 -10.80
N TYR A 340 -8.73 15.85 -12.10
CA TYR A 340 -7.72 15.78 -13.16
C TYR A 340 -6.71 16.93 -13.06
N ALA A 341 -7.18 18.16 -12.87
CA ALA A 341 -6.31 19.33 -12.72
C ALA A 341 -5.35 19.19 -11.52
N ASP A 342 -5.85 18.70 -10.38
CA ASP A 342 -5.04 18.46 -9.18
C ASP A 342 -3.98 17.36 -9.43
N ALA A 343 -4.32 16.31 -10.19
CA ALA A 343 -3.37 15.24 -10.54
C ALA A 343 -2.23 15.76 -11.44
N VAL A 344 -2.55 16.59 -12.42
CA VAL A 344 -1.56 17.24 -13.29
C VAL A 344 -0.68 18.20 -12.50
N LYS A 345 -1.29 19.08 -11.69
CA LYS A 345 -0.56 20.05 -10.86
C LYS A 345 0.45 19.39 -9.90
N ARG A 346 0.14 18.18 -9.43
CA ARG A 346 1.01 17.39 -8.54
C ARG A 346 2.03 16.52 -9.28
N GLY A 347 2.07 16.57 -10.62
CA GLY A 347 2.96 15.72 -11.42
C GLY A 347 2.60 14.23 -11.40
N LEU A 348 1.39 13.86 -10.96
CA LEU A 348 0.92 12.47 -10.91
C LEU A 348 0.43 11.95 -12.27
N MET A 349 0.14 12.86 -13.19
CA MET A 349 -0.37 12.54 -14.53
C MET A 349 0.06 13.63 -15.52
N PRO A 350 0.52 13.27 -16.74
CA PRO A 350 0.73 14.23 -17.83
C PRO A 350 -0.61 14.85 -18.28
N GLU A 351 -0.60 16.13 -18.70
CA GLU A 351 -1.81 16.85 -19.17
C GLU A 351 -2.49 16.13 -20.33
N GLU A 352 -1.72 15.58 -21.27
CA GLU A 352 -2.28 14.85 -22.40
C GLU A 352 -3.11 13.62 -21.97
N LYS A 353 -2.64 12.88 -20.96
CA LYS A 353 -3.40 11.76 -20.37
C LYS A 353 -4.66 12.24 -19.65
N ALA A 354 -4.58 13.37 -18.95
CA ALA A 354 -5.75 13.98 -18.32
C ALA A 354 -6.80 14.38 -19.36
N LYS A 355 -6.40 15.02 -20.45
CA LYS A 355 -7.27 15.40 -21.58
C LYS A 355 -7.94 14.18 -22.21
N GLN A 356 -7.20 13.13 -22.47
CA GLN A 356 -7.74 11.87 -23.00
C GLN A 356 -8.73 11.22 -22.01
N GLY A 357 -8.45 11.28 -20.69
CA GLY A 357 -9.35 10.79 -19.67
C GLY A 357 -10.68 11.53 -19.66
N ARG A 358 -10.65 12.86 -19.68
CA ARG A 358 -11.86 13.71 -19.77
C ARG A 358 -12.71 13.37 -21.00
N ALA A 359 -12.07 13.24 -22.16
CA ALA A 359 -12.73 12.92 -23.43
C ALA A 359 -13.46 11.56 -23.44
N ARG A 360 -13.14 10.64 -22.53
CA ARG A 360 -13.82 9.35 -22.38
C ARG A 360 -15.10 9.41 -21.57
N ILE A 361 -15.48 10.57 -21.00
CA ILE A 361 -16.67 10.70 -20.16
C ILE A 361 -17.75 11.42 -20.96
N VAL A 362 -18.89 10.74 -21.11
CA VAL A 362 -20.13 11.30 -21.67
C VAL A 362 -21.12 11.48 -20.53
N ALA A 363 -21.55 12.72 -20.29
CA ALA A 363 -22.50 13.03 -19.24
C ALA A 363 -23.91 13.16 -19.82
N SER A 364 -24.92 12.57 -19.16
CA SER A 364 -26.31 12.59 -19.63
C SER A 364 -27.32 12.61 -18.48
N THR A 365 -28.38 13.41 -18.62
CA THR A 365 -29.58 13.35 -17.77
C THR A 365 -30.66 12.45 -18.35
N ALA A 366 -30.62 12.19 -19.66
CA ALA A 366 -31.57 11.30 -20.33
C ALA A 366 -31.27 9.83 -20.02
N PRO A 367 -32.27 8.94 -20.12
CA PRO A 367 -32.01 7.52 -20.20
C PRO A 367 -31.11 7.22 -21.40
N ALA A 368 -29.80 7.18 -21.18
CA ALA A 368 -28.86 6.86 -22.24
C ALA A 368 -29.09 5.43 -22.73
N GLU A 369 -28.96 5.18 -24.05
CA GLU A 369 -28.91 3.82 -24.56
C GLU A 369 -27.63 3.17 -24.04
N MET A 370 -27.79 2.14 -23.19
CA MET A 370 -26.66 1.40 -22.60
C MET A 370 -26.41 0.08 -23.34
N ARG A 371 -26.75 0.00 -24.63
CA ARG A 371 -26.73 -1.26 -25.41
C ARG A 371 -25.34 -1.88 -25.51
N ASP A 372 -24.29 -1.07 -25.50
CA ASP A 372 -22.90 -1.53 -25.63
C ASP A 372 -22.11 -1.38 -24.32
N VAL A 373 -22.79 -1.07 -23.22
CA VAL A 373 -22.19 -1.01 -21.89
C VAL A 373 -21.97 -2.42 -21.34
N GLN A 374 -20.72 -2.70 -20.96
CA GLN A 374 -20.33 -4.01 -20.41
C GLN A 374 -20.52 -4.07 -18.89
N VAL A 375 -20.35 -2.93 -18.18
CA VAL A 375 -20.49 -2.82 -16.72
C VAL A 375 -21.29 -1.57 -16.38
N VAL A 376 -22.31 -1.73 -15.57
CA VAL A 376 -23.01 -0.59 -14.93
C VAL A 376 -22.64 -0.55 -13.45
N ILE A 377 -22.24 0.63 -12.94
CA ILE A 377 -21.97 0.85 -11.51
C ILE A 377 -22.96 1.87 -10.98
N GLU A 378 -23.87 1.42 -10.14
CA GLU A 378 -24.82 2.27 -9.45
C GLU A 378 -24.15 2.90 -8.21
N ALA A 379 -24.18 4.23 -8.12
CA ALA A 379 -23.62 5.04 -7.04
C ALA A 379 -24.56 6.22 -6.68
N ALA A 380 -25.87 5.97 -6.72
CA ALA A 380 -26.92 6.93 -6.40
C ALA A 380 -27.18 7.01 -4.87
N SER A 381 -28.34 7.53 -4.49
CA SER A 381 -28.75 7.67 -3.08
C SER A 381 -28.80 6.33 -2.34
N GLU A 382 -28.38 6.30 -1.07
CA GLU A 382 -28.33 5.10 -0.20
C GLU A 382 -29.72 4.76 0.38
N LYS A 383 -30.73 4.71 -0.49
CA LYS A 383 -32.13 4.33 -0.15
C LYS A 383 -32.51 3.08 -0.94
N LEU A 384 -32.84 2.00 -0.24
CA LEU A 384 -33.10 0.67 -0.83
C LEU A 384 -34.14 0.74 -1.94
N GLU A 385 -35.28 1.41 -1.72
CA GLU A 385 -36.37 1.51 -2.70
C GLU A 385 -35.98 2.31 -3.97
N ILE A 386 -35.04 3.25 -3.83
CA ILE A 386 -34.52 3.98 -4.99
C ILE A 386 -33.62 3.04 -5.80
N LYS A 387 -32.70 2.34 -5.12
CA LYS A 387 -31.80 1.40 -5.79
C LYS A 387 -32.56 0.24 -6.45
N LYS A 388 -33.58 -0.32 -5.82
CA LYS A 388 -34.46 -1.32 -6.39
C LYS A 388 -35.09 -0.86 -7.72
N ARG A 389 -35.61 0.36 -7.76
CA ARG A 389 -36.14 0.96 -9.01
C ARG A 389 -35.05 1.13 -10.07
N ILE A 390 -33.85 1.56 -9.68
CA ILE A 390 -32.74 1.68 -10.60
C ILE A 390 -32.36 0.32 -11.18
N PHE A 391 -32.27 -0.75 -10.38
CA PHE A 391 -31.90 -2.07 -10.84
C PHE A 391 -32.93 -2.68 -11.81
N ARG A 392 -34.24 -2.48 -11.59
CA ARG A 392 -35.29 -2.82 -12.57
C ARG A 392 -35.08 -2.10 -13.90
N ASP A 393 -34.83 -0.79 -13.86
CA ASP A 393 -34.58 0.05 -15.06
C ASP A 393 -33.29 -0.40 -15.79
N LEU A 394 -32.23 -0.76 -15.07
CA LEU A 394 -30.97 -1.21 -15.63
C LEU A 394 -31.06 -2.60 -16.26
N ASP A 395 -31.84 -3.49 -15.67
CA ASP A 395 -32.07 -4.83 -16.22
C ASP A 395 -32.65 -4.77 -17.64
N GLU A 396 -33.56 -3.83 -17.88
CA GLU A 396 -34.18 -3.57 -19.19
C GLU A 396 -33.25 -2.80 -20.14
N LYS A 397 -32.60 -1.72 -19.67
CA LYS A 397 -31.84 -0.79 -20.52
C LYS A 397 -30.41 -1.20 -20.82
N ALA A 398 -29.82 -2.09 -20.03
CA ALA A 398 -28.47 -2.59 -20.21
C ALA A 398 -28.45 -4.13 -20.38
N PRO A 399 -29.15 -4.66 -21.44
CA PRO A 399 -29.34 -6.11 -21.61
C PRO A 399 -28.03 -6.85 -21.89
N LYS A 400 -27.03 -6.19 -22.44
CA LYS A 400 -25.70 -6.76 -22.74
C LYS A 400 -24.68 -6.54 -21.61
N ALA A 401 -25.06 -5.86 -20.52
CA ALA A 401 -24.14 -5.67 -19.41
C ALA A 401 -23.78 -7.03 -18.78
N LEU A 402 -22.47 -7.27 -18.72
CA LEU A 402 -21.91 -8.50 -18.11
C LEU A 402 -22.06 -8.46 -16.59
N MET A 403 -22.09 -7.25 -16.01
CA MET A 403 -22.28 -7.00 -14.58
C MET A 403 -23.15 -5.78 -14.35
N LEU A 404 -24.08 -5.89 -13.40
CA LEU A 404 -24.80 -4.78 -12.76
C LEU A 404 -24.26 -4.65 -11.34
N ALA A 405 -23.43 -3.64 -11.12
CA ALA A 405 -22.77 -3.43 -9.84
C ALA A 405 -23.43 -2.31 -9.04
N THR A 406 -23.44 -2.41 -7.71
CA THR A 406 -23.78 -1.29 -6.81
C THR A 406 -22.58 -0.91 -5.96
N ASN A 407 -22.44 0.39 -5.71
CA ASN A 407 -21.43 0.94 -4.79
C ASN A 407 -22.01 1.20 -3.40
N THR A 408 -23.12 0.53 -3.03
CA THR A 408 -23.68 0.65 -1.68
C THR A 408 -22.63 0.32 -0.61
N SER A 409 -22.76 0.94 0.57
CA SER A 409 -21.87 0.71 1.71
C SER A 409 -22.43 -0.28 2.75
N ALA A 410 -23.75 -0.58 2.69
CA ALA A 410 -24.40 -1.40 3.72
C ALA A 410 -25.69 -2.09 3.27
N LEU A 411 -26.27 -1.75 2.10
CA LEU A 411 -27.54 -2.33 1.66
C LEU A 411 -27.33 -3.73 1.06
N PRO A 412 -28.27 -4.68 1.28
CA PRO A 412 -28.14 -6.03 0.79
C PRO A 412 -28.09 -6.11 -0.75
N ILE A 413 -27.06 -6.74 -1.28
CA ILE A 413 -26.91 -6.96 -2.72
C ILE A 413 -27.98 -7.92 -3.23
N SER A 414 -28.32 -8.92 -2.44
CA SER A 414 -29.33 -9.93 -2.76
C SER A 414 -30.72 -9.32 -2.97
N ASP A 415 -31.09 -8.29 -2.22
CA ASP A 415 -32.35 -7.54 -2.39
C ASP A 415 -32.42 -6.79 -3.72
N LEU A 416 -31.28 -6.26 -4.18
CA LEU A 416 -31.18 -5.58 -5.48
C LEU A 416 -31.20 -6.59 -6.64
N ALA A 417 -30.54 -7.73 -6.46
CA ALA A 417 -30.53 -8.81 -7.42
C ALA A 417 -31.94 -9.37 -7.69
N ALA A 418 -32.76 -9.47 -6.65
CA ALA A 418 -34.14 -9.95 -6.73
C ALA A 418 -35.04 -9.07 -7.62
N GLU A 419 -34.66 -7.82 -7.88
CA GLU A 419 -35.41 -6.89 -8.75
C GLU A 419 -35.07 -7.07 -10.26
N THR A 420 -34.15 -7.97 -10.59
CA THR A 420 -33.67 -8.19 -11.96
C THR A 420 -34.09 -9.58 -12.49
N THR A 421 -34.24 -9.72 -13.80
CA THR A 421 -34.53 -11.00 -14.47
C THR A 421 -33.30 -11.92 -14.50
N SER A 422 -32.11 -11.37 -14.25
CA SER A 422 -30.84 -12.07 -14.26
C SER A 422 -30.02 -11.77 -13.00
N PRO A 423 -30.45 -12.25 -11.82
CA PRO A 423 -29.80 -11.94 -10.54
C PRO A 423 -28.33 -12.37 -10.50
N GLY A 424 -27.95 -13.40 -11.28
CA GLY A 424 -26.55 -13.87 -11.35
C GLY A 424 -25.54 -12.85 -11.84
N ARG A 425 -25.96 -11.78 -12.52
CA ARG A 425 -25.06 -10.70 -12.98
C ARG A 425 -24.96 -9.51 -12.00
N VAL A 426 -25.66 -9.58 -10.87
CA VAL A 426 -25.63 -8.51 -9.85
C VAL A 426 -24.52 -8.76 -8.84
N ILE A 427 -23.75 -7.71 -8.54
CA ILE A 427 -22.59 -7.78 -7.65
C ILE A 427 -22.39 -6.43 -6.93
N GLY A 428 -21.82 -6.45 -5.74
CA GLY A 428 -21.34 -5.23 -5.10
C GLY A 428 -19.91 -4.90 -5.52
N LEU A 429 -19.66 -3.65 -5.87
CA LEU A 429 -18.31 -3.10 -6.05
C LEU A 429 -18.18 -1.85 -5.18
N HIS A 430 -17.83 -2.08 -3.91
CA HIS A 430 -17.76 -1.02 -2.92
C HIS A 430 -16.41 -0.31 -2.99
N PHE A 431 -16.40 0.88 -3.57
CA PHE A 431 -15.25 1.78 -3.64
C PHE A 431 -15.19 2.66 -2.40
N PHE A 432 -13.98 3.04 -2.02
CA PHE A 432 -13.73 3.91 -0.86
C PHE A 432 -13.38 5.33 -1.27
N ASN A 433 -13.82 6.30 -0.48
CA ASN A 433 -13.54 7.73 -0.69
C ASN A 433 -12.19 8.14 -0.06
N PRO A 434 -11.31 8.88 -0.75
CA PRO A 434 -11.40 9.30 -2.16
C PRO A 434 -11.00 8.18 -3.13
N VAL A 435 -11.81 7.95 -4.16
CA VAL A 435 -11.59 6.85 -5.14
C VAL A 435 -10.20 6.90 -5.77
N SER A 436 -9.64 8.08 -6.00
CA SER A 436 -8.31 8.26 -6.59
C SER A 436 -7.15 7.80 -5.68
N ARG A 437 -7.37 7.66 -4.37
CA ARG A 437 -6.32 7.32 -3.38
C ARG A 437 -6.49 5.93 -2.80
N MET A 438 -7.73 5.55 -2.50
CA MET A 438 -8.04 4.26 -1.88
C MET A 438 -7.84 3.14 -2.89
N LYS A 439 -7.05 2.14 -2.51
CA LYS A 439 -6.69 1.03 -3.41
C LYS A 439 -7.69 -0.12 -3.37
N LEU A 440 -8.42 -0.28 -2.27
CA LEU A 440 -9.35 -1.37 -2.04
C LEU A 440 -10.64 -1.19 -2.85
N ILE A 441 -11.19 -2.30 -3.34
CA ILE A 441 -12.60 -2.49 -3.67
C ILE A 441 -13.05 -3.78 -3.01
N GLU A 442 -14.08 -3.71 -2.17
CA GLU A 442 -14.77 -4.90 -1.72
C GLU A 442 -15.66 -5.41 -2.85
N VAL A 443 -15.41 -6.65 -3.25
CA VAL A 443 -16.22 -7.37 -4.24
C VAL A 443 -17.25 -8.17 -3.46
N VAL A 444 -18.45 -7.60 -3.33
CA VAL A 444 -19.51 -8.16 -2.48
C VAL A 444 -20.36 -9.12 -3.25
N VAL A 445 -20.41 -10.36 -2.75
CA VAL A 445 -21.07 -11.50 -3.39
C VAL A 445 -22.40 -11.76 -2.70
N GLY A 446 -23.50 -11.52 -3.42
CA GLY A 446 -24.86 -11.88 -2.98
C GLY A 446 -25.16 -13.39 -3.18
N GLU A 447 -26.20 -13.89 -2.55
CA GLU A 447 -26.59 -15.33 -2.64
C GLU A 447 -26.82 -15.81 -4.08
N GLY A 448 -27.30 -14.93 -4.97
CA GLY A 448 -27.58 -15.25 -6.36
C GLY A 448 -26.47 -14.90 -7.35
N THR A 449 -25.36 -14.30 -6.90
CA THR A 449 -24.28 -13.86 -7.80
C THR A 449 -23.56 -15.05 -8.42
N ALA A 450 -23.49 -15.12 -9.76
CA ALA A 450 -22.84 -16.22 -10.46
C ALA A 450 -21.32 -16.16 -10.37
N ASP A 451 -20.66 -17.32 -10.32
CA ASP A 451 -19.20 -17.44 -10.26
C ASP A 451 -18.50 -16.66 -11.40
N GLU A 452 -19.07 -16.71 -12.60
CA GLU A 452 -18.55 -15.97 -13.75
C GLU A 452 -18.58 -14.45 -13.51
N THR A 453 -19.59 -13.93 -12.84
CA THR A 453 -19.72 -12.52 -12.45
C THR A 453 -18.68 -12.14 -11.41
N ILE A 454 -18.40 -13.03 -10.45
CA ILE A 454 -17.33 -12.84 -9.45
C ILE A 454 -15.98 -12.76 -10.14
N GLU A 455 -15.67 -13.71 -11.03
CA GLU A 455 -14.38 -13.70 -11.78
C GLU A 455 -14.22 -12.45 -12.63
N ARG A 456 -15.29 -12.01 -13.32
CA ARG A 456 -15.30 -10.76 -14.09
C ARG A 456 -15.11 -9.55 -13.20
N GLY A 457 -15.76 -9.49 -12.05
CA GLY A 457 -15.61 -8.43 -11.06
C GLY A 457 -14.15 -8.30 -10.57
N LEU A 458 -13.53 -9.43 -10.20
CA LEU A 458 -12.13 -9.49 -9.80
C LEU A 458 -11.18 -9.02 -10.90
N ALA A 459 -11.42 -9.46 -12.14
CA ALA A 459 -10.62 -9.06 -13.30
C ALA A 459 -10.77 -7.56 -13.59
N PHE A 460 -12.00 -7.04 -13.54
CA PHE A 460 -12.28 -5.62 -13.74
C PHE A 460 -11.60 -4.74 -12.67
N VAL A 461 -11.70 -5.12 -11.39
CA VAL A 461 -11.04 -4.41 -10.30
C VAL A 461 -9.52 -4.32 -10.53
N ARG A 462 -8.89 -5.42 -10.95
CA ARG A 462 -7.44 -5.42 -11.29
C ARG A 462 -7.15 -4.61 -12.56
N GLN A 463 -8.00 -4.69 -13.59
CA GLN A 463 -7.87 -3.90 -14.82
C GLN A 463 -7.80 -2.40 -14.52
N VAL A 464 -8.61 -1.92 -13.58
CA VAL A 464 -8.61 -0.51 -13.16
C VAL A 464 -7.58 -0.20 -12.08
N ALA A 465 -6.59 -1.08 -11.89
CA ALA A 465 -5.48 -0.93 -10.94
C ALA A 465 -5.92 -0.73 -9.48
N LYS A 466 -6.97 -1.46 -9.07
CA LYS A 466 -7.42 -1.59 -7.69
C LYS A 466 -7.15 -3.00 -7.16
N VAL A 467 -7.31 -3.17 -5.88
CA VAL A 467 -7.11 -4.43 -5.16
C VAL A 467 -8.48 -4.99 -4.75
N PRO A 468 -8.89 -6.16 -5.26
CA PRO A 468 -10.14 -6.78 -4.86
C PRO A 468 -9.98 -7.57 -3.56
N VAL A 469 -10.94 -7.45 -2.65
CA VAL A 469 -11.18 -8.41 -1.57
C VAL A 469 -12.60 -8.94 -1.71
N ILE A 470 -12.76 -10.25 -1.73
CA ILE A 470 -14.08 -10.88 -1.82
C ILE A 470 -14.73 -10.84 -0.44
N VAL A 471 -15.97 -10.36 -0.41
CA VAL A 471 -16.75 -10.23 0.81
C VAL A 471 -18.15 -10.79 0.55
N ARG A 472 -18.68 -11.60 1.47
CA ARG A 472 -20.07 -12.05 1.41
C ARG A 472 -21.01 -10.88 1.74
N ASP A 473 -22.17 -10.87 1.08
CA ASP A 473 -23.25 -9.91 1.34
C ASP A 473 -23.68 -9.98 2.82
N SER A 474 -23.25 -9.00 3.59
CA SER A 474 -23.57 -8.84 5.01
C SER A 474 -23.54 -7.36 5.39
N PRO A 475 -24.34 -6.89 6.36
CA PRO A 475 -24.40 -5.48 6.74
C PRO A 475 -23.03 -4.91 7.11
N GLY A 476 -22.65 -3.79 6.47
CA GLY A 476 -21.34 -3.15 6.66
C GLY A 476 -20.16 -3.85 6.00
N PHE A 477 -20.39 -4.97 5.31
CA PHE A 477 -19.38 -5.80 4.63
C PHE A 477 -18.22 -6.16 5.57
N LEU A 478 -16.96 -5.96 5.16
CA LEU A 478 -15.79 -6.16 6.03
C LEU A 478 -15.36 -4.85 6.70
N VAL A 479 -15.08 -3.82 5.88
CA VAL A 479 -14.37 -2.63 6.36
C VAL A 479 -15.22 -1.82 7.33
N ASN A 480 -16.47 -1.51 6.97
CA ASN A 480 -17.34 -0.73 7.86
C ASN A 480 -17.67 -1.54 9.13
N ARG A 481 -17.96 -2.83 8.98
CA ARG A 481 -18.28 -3.69 10.12
C ARG A 481 -17.14 -3.71 11.15
N VAL A 482 -15.89 -3.80 10.72
CA VAL A 482 -14.72 -3.81 11.63
C VAL A 482 -14.39 -2.41 12.15
N LEU A 483 -14.57 -1.36 11.34
CA LEU A 483 -14.18 0.01 11.70
C LEU A 483 -15.17 0.68 12.66
N PHE A 484 -16.47 0.45 12.48
CA PHE A 484 -17.48 1.26 13.19
C PHE A 484 -17.50 1.06 14.71
N PRO A 485 -17.39 -0.16 15.27
CA PRO A 485 -17.30 -0.31 16.72
C PRO A 485 -16.19 0.51 17.37
N TYR A 486 -15.04 0.63 16.69
CA TYR A 486 -13.93 1.48 17.09
C TYR A 486 -14.30 2.98 17.09
N LEU A 487 -15.00 3.46 16.05
CA LEU A 487 -15.44 4.86 15.95
C LEU A 487 -16.52 5.19 16.97
N LEU A 488 -17.51 4.31 17.15
CA LEU A 488 -18.63 4.51 18.05
C LEU A 488 -18.17 4.52 19.51
N ASP A 489 -17.24 3.65 19.89
CA ASP A 489 -16.68 3.64 21.25
C ASP A 489 -15.78 4.86 21.52
N ALA A 490 -15.06 5.36 20.50
CA ALA A 490 -14.32 6.62 20.61
C ALA A 490 -15.26 7.82 20.88
N ALA A 491 -16.41 7.87 20.20
CA ALA A 491 -17.43 8.88 20.46
C ALA A 491 -18.04 8.74 21.87
N GLU A 492 -18.23 7.51 22.36
CA GLU A 492 -18.71 7.24 23.72
C GLU A 492 -17.67 7.63 24.77
N LEU A 493 -16.38 7.39 24.54
CA LEU A 493 -15.31 7.88 25.42
C LEU A 493 -15.34 9.42 25.51
N PHE A 494 -15.54 10.10 24.40
CA PHE A 494 -15.68 11.56 24.39
C PHE A 494 -16.95 12.00 25.13
N GLU A 495 -18.09 11.34 24.90
CA GLU A 495 -19.35 11.60 25.64
C GLU A 495 -19.14 11.46 27.15
N ASN A 496 -18.35 10.46 27.56
CA ASN A 496 -17.99 10.20 28.97
C ASN A 496 -16.90 11.15 29.52
N GLY A 497 -16.56 12.24 28.85
CA GLY A 497 -15.71 13.31 29.36
C GLY A 497 -14.22 13.20 29.01
N VAL A 498 -13.79 12.21 28.23
CA VAL A 498 -12.40 12.13 27.77
C VAL A 498 -12.17 13.17 26.67
N ALA A 499 -11.10 13.94 26.76
CA ALA A 499 -10.80 14.98 25.78
C ALA A 499 -10.50 14.39 24.38
N ALA A 500 -10.89 15.09 23.31
CA ALA A 500 -10.69 14.61 21.92
C ALA A 500 -9.22 14.31 21.61
N SER A 501 -8.29 15.13 22.10
CA SER A 501 -6.85 14.90 21.94
C SER A 501 -6.36 13.66 22.68
N GLU A 502 -6.91 13.38 23.87
CA GLU A 502 -6.55 12.18 24.65
C GLU A 502 -7.05 10.89 24.00
N ILE A 503 -8.07 10.97 23.14
CA ILE A 503 -8.56 9.83 22.35
C ILE A 503 -7.75 9.70 21.04
N ASP A 504 -7.56 10.80 20.30
CA ASP A 504 -6.99 10.75 18.95
C ASP A 504 -5.45 10.58 18.95
N GLU A 505 -4.72 11.27 19.83
CA GLU A 505 -3.25 11.24 19.83
C GLU A 505 -2.63 9.86 20.11
N PRO A 506 -3.14 9.04 21.07
CA PRO A 506 -2.61 7.70 21.28
C PRO A 506 -2.70 6.83 20.02
N LEU A 507 -3.81 6.89 19.29
CA LEU A 507 -4.01 6.12 18.07
C LEU A 507 -3.09 6.59 16.93
N LEU A 508 -2.84 7.89 16.81
CA LEU A 508 -1.85 8.45 15.89
C LEU A 508 -0.43 7.95 16.22
N LYS A 509 -0.05 7.97 17.49
CA LYS A 509 1.25 7.45 17.97
C LYS A 509 1.37 5.93 17.76
N TRP A 510 0.25 5.21 17.92
CA TRP A 510 0.19 3.76 17.67
C TRP A 510 0.37 3.41 16.19
N GLY A 511 0.09 4.37 15.28
CA GLY A 511 0.34 4.28 13.84
C GLY A 511 -0.88 4.47 12.94
N MET A 512 -2.08 4.73 13.50
CA MET A 512 -3.25 5.06 12.68
C MET A 512 -3.00 6.36 11.92
N PRO A 513 -3.47 6.46 10.65
CA PRO A 513 -3.26 7.67 9.83
C PRO A 513 -4.05 8.87 10.33
N MET A 514 -5.09 8.63 11.11
CA MET A 514 -6.01 9.63 11.66
C MET A 514 -6.59 9.14 12.98
N GLY A 515 -6.82 10.04 13.93
CA GLY A 515 -7.54 9.71 15.16
C GLY A 515 -9.02 9.41 14.87
N PRO A 516 -9.70 8.60 15.71
CA PRO A 516 -11.07 8.16 15.46
C PRO A 516 -12.09 9.30 15.40
N LEU A 517 -12.01 10.26 16.31
CA LEU A 517 -12.94 11.40 16.32
C LEU A 517 -12.72 12.29 15.10
N ARG A 518 -11.46 12.51 14.73
CA ARG A 518 -11.14 13.19 13.48
C ARG A 518 -11.66 12.43 12.26
N LEU A 519 -11.64 11.11 12.26
CA LEU A 519 -12.15 10.29 11.16
C LEU A 519 -13.68 10.39 11.05
N ILE A 520 -14.40 10.42 12.17
CA ILE A 520 -15.84 10.67 12.19
C ILE A 520 -16.16 12.04 11.53
N ASP A 521 -15.40 13.08 11.83
CA ASP A 521 -15.58 14.40 11.21
C ASP A 521 -15.30 14.40 9.69
N GLU A 522 -14.34 13.59 9.21
CA GLU A 522 -14.06 13.47 7.77
C GLU A 522 -15.11 12.62 7.04
N ILE A 523 -15.65 11.58 7.65
CA ILE A 523 -16.76 10.76 7.11
C ILE A 523 -18.04 11.61 7.08
N GLY A 524 -18.30 12.31 8.17
CA GLY A 524 -19.50 13.07 8.47
C GLY A 524 -20.36 12.38 9.52
N VAL A 525 -20.80 13.15 10.51
CA VAL A 525 -21.61 12.66 11.65
C VAL A 525 -22.92 12.02 11.17
N ASP A 526 -23.56 12.59 10.15
CA ASP A 526 -24.77 12.04 9.54
C ASP A 526 -24.53 10.65 8.92
N ILE A 527 -23.47 10.48 8.15
CA ILE A 527 -23.13 9.20 7.54
C ILE A 527 -22.74 8.19 8.63
N THR A 528 -22.04 8.65 9.68
CA THR A 528 -21.66 7.79 10.81
C THR A 528 -22.89 7.26 11.53
N VAL A 529 -23.89 8.10 11.80
CA VAL A 529 -25.15 7.70 12.44
C VAL A 529 -25.94 6.74 11.53
N ASP A 530 -26.07 7.04 10.23
CA ASP A 530 -26.78 6.17 9.28
C ASP A 530 -26.19 4.73 9.21
N ILE A 531 -24.87 4.63 9.19
CA ILE A 531 -24.19 3.32 9.18
C ILE A 531 -24.34 2.63 10.55
N ALA A 532 -24.18 3.35 11.66
CA ALA A 532 -24.39 2.81 12.99
C ALA A 532 -25.82 2.25 13.15
N ASP A 533 -26.85 2.97 12.71
CA ASP A 533 -28.25 2.52 12.74
C ASP A 533 -28.46 1.26 11.89
N SER A 534 -27.71 1.11 10.80
CA SER A 534 -27.77 -0.08 9.95
C SER A 534 -27.11 -1.31 10.63
N LEU A 535 -25.96 -1.08 11.28
CA LEU A 535 -25.26 -2.12 12.04
C LEU A 535 -26.03 -2.50 13.31
N GLU A 536 -26.59 -1.53 14.05
CA GLU A 536 -27.42 -1.79 15.24
C GLU A 536 -28.63 -2.65 14.89
N ARG A 537 -29.30 -2.41 13.76
CA ARG A 537 -30.41 -3.25 13.29
C ARG A 537 -29.97 -4.69 12.98
N ALA A 538 -28.77 -4.86 12.46
CA ALA A 538 -28.23 -6.17 12.07
C ALA A 538 -27.62 -6.95 13.24
N TYR A 539 -26.90 -6.27 14.11
CA TYR A 539 -26.04 -6.90 15.13
C TYR A 539 -26.40 -6.52 16.57
N GLY A 540 -27.43 -5.67 16.75
CA GLY A 540 -27.91 -5.29 18.06
C GLY A 540 -27.13 -4.14 18.72
N ARG A 541 -27.37 -3.92 20.02
CA ARG A 541 -26.87 -2.75 20.76
C ARG A 541 -25.36 -2.59 20.83
N ARG A 542 -24.60 -3.60 20.50
CA ARG A 542 -23.11 -3.49 20.49
C ARG A 542 -22.60 -2.43 19.50
N ASP A 543 -23.39 -2.14 18.45
CA ASP A 543 -23.07 -1.16 17.42
C ASP A 543 -23.92 0.12 17.52
N GLN A 544 -24.50 0.38 18.68
CA GLN A 544 -25.35 1.56 18.93
C GLN A 544 -24.51 2.85 18.87
N ALA A 545 -25.01 3.84 18.16
CA ALA A 545 -24.41 5.17 18.14
C ALA A 545 -24.49 5.84 19.52
N ALA A 546 -23.34 6.40 19.98
CA ALA A 546 -23.29 7.23 21.16
C ALA A 546 -24.29 8.41 21.04
N LYS A 547 -24.92 8.80 22.16
CA LYS A 547 -25.94 9.84 22.17
C LYS A 547 -25.43 11.16 21.59
N ILE A 548 -24.17 11.49 21.91
CA ILE A 548 -23.53 12.72 21.43
C ILE A 548 -23.53 12.85 19.90
N LEU A 549 -23.40 11.75 19.15
CA LEU A 549 -23.46 11.78 17.68
C LEU A 549 -24.86 12.22 17.19
N ARG A 550 -25.91 11.84 17.90
CA ARG A 550 -27.28 12.24 17.58
C ARG A 550 -27.55 13.70 17.93
N GLU A 551 -27.01 14.18 19.06
CA GLU A 551 -27.07 15.60 19.44
C GLU A 551 -26.32 16.50 18.43
N MET A 552 -25.11 16.07 18.03
CA MET A 552 -24.33 16.76 17.00
C MET A 552 -25.09 16.80 15.65
N LEU A 553 -25.72 15.69 15.25
CA LEU A 553 -26.53 15.60 14.04
C LEU A 553 -27.71 16.58 14.10
N ALA A 554 -28.44 16.62 15.22
CA ALA A 554 -29.58 17.53 15.42
C ALA A 554 -29.15 18.99 15.41
N ALA A 555 -27.96 19.32 15.93
CA ALA A 555 -27.37 20.66 15.90
C ALA A 555 -26.73 21.05 14.56
N GLY A 556 -26.75 20.17 13.55
CA GLY A 556 -26.13 20.42 12.25
C GLY A 556 -24.59 20.41 12.26
N MET A 557 -23.96 19.87 13.31
CA MET A 557 -22.53 19.71 13.44
C MET A 557 -22.10 18.43 12.75
N LEU A 558 -21.95 18.50 11.42
CA LEU A 558 -21.74 17.33 10.55
C LEU A 558 -20.26 17.02 10.29
N GLY A 559 -19.35 17.57 11.07
CA GLY A 559 -17.92 17.43 10.88
C GLY A 559 -17.34 18.44 9.90
N ARG A 560 -16.33 18.01 9.14
CA ARG A 560 -15.59 18.91 8.24
C ARG A 560 -16.45 19.62 7.19
N LYS A 561 -17.50 18.97 6.69
CA LYS A 561 -18.39 19.55 5.67
C LYS A 561 -19.23 20.73 6.17
N SER A 562 -19.49 20.82 7.48
CA SER A 562 -20.15 21.95 8.14
C SER A 562 -19.16 22.86 8.90
N ALA A 563 -17.85 22.66 8.70
CA ALA A 563 -16.76 23.31 9.43
C ALA A 563 -16.77 23.08 10.96
N GLY A 564 -17.61 22.20 11.48
CA GLY A 564 -17.74 21.89 12.90
C GLY A 564 -18.21 20.46 13.15
N GLY A 565 -17.51 19.75 14.01
CA GLY A 565 -17.74 18.41 14.50
C GLY A 565 -17.10 18.28 15.87
N PHE A 566 -16.39 17.20 16.17
CA PHE A 566 -15.52 17.09 17.36
C PHE A 566 -14.40 18.15 17.33
N TYR A 567 -14.04 18.60 16.13
CA TYR A 567 -13.10 19.69 15.88
C TYR A 567 -13.78 20.83 15.09
N ARG A 568 -13.28 22.04 15.27
CA ARG A 568 -13.56 23.18 14.41
C ARG A 568 -12.52 23.25 13.30
N TYR A 569 -12.95 23.60 12.10
CA TYR A 569 -12.11 23.64 10.90
C TYR A 569 -12.05 25.03 10.29
N GLU A 570 -10.83 25.56 10.15
CA GLU A 570 -10.53 26.81 9.44
C GLU A 570 -9.50 26.52 8.33
N GLY A 571 -10.00 26.23 7.14
CA GLY A 571 -9.16 25.81 6.02
C GLY A 571 -8.44 24.49 6.29
N LYS A 572 -7.11 24.54 6.54
CA LYS A 572 -6.28 23.37 6.86
C LYS A 572 -6.04 23.19 8.36
N THR A 573 -6.36 24.18 9.17
CA THR A 573 -6.17 24.11 10.62
C THR A 573 -7.38 23.49 11.30
N GLN A 574 -7.15 22.88 12.45
CA GLN A 574 -8.20 22.34 13.31
C GLN A 574 -7.89 22.62 14.78
N ALA A 575 -8.92 22.78 15.57
CA ALA A 575 -8.86 22.93 17.02
C ALA A 575 -10.02 22.15 17.65
N PRO A 576 -9.90 21.68 18.92
CA PRO A 576 -11.03 21.09 19.62
C PRO A 576 -12.26 22.01 19.58
N ASN A 577 -13.45 21.44 19.39
CA ASN A 577 -14.67 22.19 19.35
C ASN A 577 -15.28 22.30 20.74
N GLU A 578 -15.19 23.46 21.36
CA GLU A 578 -15.71 23.67 22.71
C GLU A 578 -17.26 23.53 22.77
N ALA A 579 -17.97 23.79 21.68
CA ALA A 579 -19.44 23.72 21.66
C ALA A 579 -19.97 22.29 21.88
N VAL A 580 -19.24 21.25 21.49
CA VAL A 580 -19.68 19.85 21.69
C VAL A 580 -19.48 19.37 23.14
N LYS A 581 -18.72 20.12 23.96
CA LYS A 581 -18.51 19.78 25.35
C LYS A 581 -19.74 19.89 26.22
N GLU A 582 -20.74 20.65 25.79
CA GLU A 582 -22.02 20.79 26.53
C GLU A 582 -22.77 19.46 26.64
N TRP A 583 -22.51 18.50 25.74
CA TRP A 583 -23.11 17.17 25.73
C TRP A 583 -22.23 16.11 26.38
N GLN A 584 -21.05 16.49 26.92
CA GLN A 584 -20.20 15.57 27.68
C GLN A 584 -20.77 15.34 29.08
N MET A 585 -20.65 14.09 29.53
CA MET A 585 -20.90 13.72 30.91
C MET A 585 -19.63 13.90 31.74
N SER A 586 -19.77 14.21 33.01
CA SER A 586 -18.63 14.22 33.95
C SER A 586 -18.28 12.77 34.31
N SER A 587 -17.25 12.20 33.70
CA SER A 587 -16.74 10.89 34.14
C SER A 587 -15.44 11.07 34.94
N GLY A 588 -15.28 10.30 36.00
CA GLY A 588 -14.05 10.26 36.77
C GLY A 588 -13.05 9.19 36.31
N GLU A 589 -13.33 8.50 35.18
CA GLU A 589 -12.47 7.42 34.70
C GLU A 589 -11.30 7.96 33.85
N ASN A 590 -10.09 7.67 34.33
CA ASN A 590 -8.86 7.92 33.56
C ASN A 590 -8.35 6.60 32.98
N PHE A 591 -8.46 6.44 31.67
CA PHE A 591 -8.04 5.21 30.97
C PHE A 591 -6.55 5.18 30.65
N GLY A 592 -5.85 6.32 30.66
CA GLY A 592 -4.49 6.43 30.14
C GLY A 592 -4.39 6.12 28.61
N ALA A 593 -3.29 6.51 27.99
CA ALA A 593 -3.11 6.36 26.54
C ALA A 593 -3.15 4.91 26.04
N GLU A 594 -2.51 3.99 26.79
CA GLU A 594 -2.50 2.56 26.46
C GLU A 594 -3.90 1.94 26.62
N GLY A 595 -4.60 2.27 27.71
CA GLY A 595 -5.96 1.77 27.95
C GLY A 595 -6.95 2.20 26.87
N ILE A 596 -6.89 3.47 26.41
CA ILE A 596 -7.70 3.97 25.29
C ILE A 596 -7.35 3.22 24.00
N THR A 597 -6.05 3.08 23.70
CA THR A 597 -5.60 2.38 22.50
C THR A 597 -6.09 0.93 22.49
N ASN A 598 -5.84 0.18 23.57
CA ASN A 598 -6.24 -1.23 23.66
C ASN A 598 -7.77 -1.37 23.57
N ARG A 599 -8.52 -0.54 24.30
CA ARG A 599 -9.98 -0.54 24.28
C ARG A 599 -10.52 -0.42 22.84
N LEU A 600 -10.02 0.55 22.09
CA LEU A 600 -10.50 0.81 20.72
C LEU A 600 -10.02 -0.24 19.72
N VAL A 601 -8.75 -0.62 19.76
CA VAL A 601 -8.17 -1.61 18.81
C VAL A 601 -8.75 -3.01 19.04
N PHE A 602 -9.04 -3.39 20.30
CA PHE A 602 -9.62 -4.70 20.59
C PHE A 602 -11.03 -4.87 20.01
N LEU A 603 -11.81 -3.80 19.89
CA LEU A 603 -13.09 -3.84 19.16
C LEU A 603 -12.88 -4.16 17.68
N MET A 604 -11.87 -3.56 17.04
CA MET A 604 -11.53 -3.92 15.65
C MET A 604 -11.08 -5.37 15.54
N VAL A 605 -10.26 -5.86 16.47
CA VAL A 605 -9.82 -7.26 16.49
C VAL A 605 -11.00 -8.21 16.64
N ASN A 606 -11.91 -7.90 17.56
CA ASN A 606 -13.08 -8.73 17.84
C ASN A 606 -14.01 -8.87 16.63
N GLU A 607 -14.36 -7.75 15.99
CA GLU A 607 -15.19 -7.79 14.78
C GLU A 607 -14.44 -8.38 13.57
N ALA A 608 -13.14 -8.18 13.47
CA ALA A 608 -12.32 -8.84 12.45
C ALA A 608 -12.36 -10.38 12.60
N ALA A 609 -12.24 -10.87 13.83
CA ALA A 609 -12.37 -12.30 14.12
C ALA A 609 -13.80 -12.82 13.85
N ARG A 610 -14.85 -12.05 14.19
CA ARG A 610 -16.24 -12.39 13.85
C ARG A 610 -16.47 -12.45 12.34
N CYS A 611 -15.91 -11.54 11.56
CA CYS A 611 -16.01 -11.58 10.10
C CYS A 611 -15.41 -12.86 9.52
N LEU A 612 -14.34 -13.37 10.10
CA LEU A 612 -13.74 -14.65 9.72
C LEU A 612 -14.61 -15.83 10.18
N GLU A 613 -15.06 -15.84 11.43
CA GLU A 613 -15.93 -16.87 12.04
C GLU A 613 -17.23 -17.05 11.27
N GLU A 614 -17.88 -15.94 10.90
CA GLU A 614 -19.14 -15.91 10.15
C GLU A 614 -18.93 -16.06 8.64
N LYS A 615 -17.69 -16.25 8.18
CA LYS A 615 -17.33 -16.41 6.77
C LYS A 615 -17.76 -15.22 5.90
N VAL A 616 -17.71 -14.03 6.45
CA VAL A 616 -17.86 -12.77 5.68
C VAL A 616 -16.72 -12.65 4.68
N VAL A 617 -15.54 -13.07 5.08
CA VAL A 617 -14.36 -13.28 4.22
C VAL A 617 -13.79 -14.69 4.42
N ALA A 618 -13.00 -15.15 3.46
CA ALA A 618 -12.54 -16.53 3.44
C ALA A 618 -11.28 -16.77 4.27
N THR A 619 -10.39 -15.78 4.37
CA THR A 619 -9.06 -15.95 4.96
C THR A 619 -8.69 -14.82 5.91
N PRO A 620 -7.79 -15.07 6.88
CA PRO A 620 -7.24 -14.00 7.73
C PRO A 620 -6.53 -12.90 6.93
N GLU A 621 -5.89 -13.26 5.80
CA GLU A 621 -5.26 -12.30 4.90
C GLU A 621 -6.27 -11.34 4.28
N ASP A 622 -7.47 -11.81 3.92
CA ASP A 622 -8.54 -10.94 3.39
C ASP A 622 -8.96 -9.91 4.43
N VAL A 623 -9.09 -10.33 5.71
CA VAL A 623 -9.37 -9.42 6.82
C VAL A 623 -8.27 -8.38 6.95
N ASP A 624 -7.05 -8.83 7.19
CA ASP A 624 -5.94 -7.94 7.54
C ASP A 624 -5.60 -6.99 6.40
N TYR A 625 -5.52 -7.52 5.17
CA TYR A 625 -5.20 -6.69 4.01
C TYR A 625 -6.35 -5.76 3.61
N GLY A 626 -7.60 -6.21 3.77
CA GLY A 626 -8.79 -5.36 3.62
C GLY A 626 -8.75 -4.17 4.58
N MET A 627 -8.44 -4.39 5.85
CA MET A 627 -8.35 -3.33 6.86
C MET A 627 -7.15 -2.39 6.65
N VAL A 628 -5.99 -2.92 6.27
CA VAL A 628 -4.82 -2.09 5.90
C VAL A 628 -5.15 -1.17 4.73
N LEU A 629 -5.81 -1.66 3.70
CA LEU A 629 -6.14 -0.86 2.50
C LEU A 629 -7.37 0.02 2.67
N GLY A 630 -8.37 -0.43 3.42
CA GLY A 630 -9.68 0.23 3.57
C GLY A 630 -9.70 1.33 4.65
N THR A 631 -8.96 1.12 5.75
CA THR A 631 -8.94 2.07 6.87
C THR A 631 -7.58 2.72 7.11
N GLY A 632 -6.52 2.19 6.49
CA GLY A 632 -5.16 2.56 6.82
C GLY A 632 -4.68 1.96 8.15
N PHE A 633 -5.22 0.82 8.57
CA PHE A 633 -4.69 0.09 9.71
C PHE A 633 -3.17 -0.06 9.56
N PRO A 634 -2.37 0.20 10.60
CA PRO A 634 -0.92 0.32 10.44
C PRO A 634 -0.29 -0.93 9.85
N THR A 635 0.35 -0.79 8.69
CA THR A 635 1.04 -1.90 8.01
C THR A 635 2.12 -2.56 8.87
N VAL A 636 2.76 -1.78 9.75
CA VAL A 636 3.74 -2.27 10.73
C VAL A 636 3.13 -3.22 11.78
N ARG A 637 1.80 -3.21 11.94
CA ARG A 637 1.05 -4.12 12.80
C ARG A 637 0.47 -5.31 12.04
N GLY A 638 0.52 -5.29 10.70
CA GLY A 638 0.14 -6.38 9.82
C GLY A 638 -1.36 -6.53 9.56
N GLY A 639 -2.22 -5.86 10.30
CA GLY A 639 -3.68 -5.97 10.32
C GLY A 639 -4.22 -6.40 11.70
N PRO A 640 -5.56 -6.36 11.90
CA PRO A 640 -6.16 -6.65 13.21
C PRO A 640 -5.84 -8.06 13.75
N LEU A 641 -5.93 -9.09 12.90
CA LEU A 641 -5.71 -10.48 13.33
C LEU A 641 -4.22 -10.77 13.56
N ARG A 642 -3.36 -10.22 12.73
CA ARG A 642 -1.91 -10.32 12.95
C ARG A 642 -1.47 -9.59 14.20
N PHE A 643 -2.03 -8.41 14.46
CA PHE A 643 -1.83 -7.68 15.71
C PHE A 643 -2.27 -8.53 16.92
N ALA A 644 -3.44 -9.20 16.86
CA ALA A 644 -3.90 -10.06 17.95
C ALA A 644 -2.91 -11.19 18.27
N GLU A 645 -2.31 -11.81 17.24
CA GLU A 645 -1.26 -12.82 17.44
C GLU A 645 -0.02 -12.25 18.13
N SER A 646 0.46 -11.10 17.66
CA SER A 646 1.65 -10.45 18.20
C SER A 646 1.44 -9.95 19.64
N TYR A 647 0.25 -9.44 19.93
CA TYR A 647 -0.14 -9.02 21.29
C TYR A 647 -0.28 -10.20 22.24
N GLY A 648 -0.60 -11.37 21.70
CA GLY A 648 -0.92 -12.61 22.43
C GLY A 648 -2.43 -12.75 22.64
N ILE A 649 -3.06 -13.66 21.87
CA ILE A 649 -4.53 -13.81 21.85
C ILE A 649 -5.10 -14.09 23.24
N LYS A 650 -4.43 -14.92 24.05
CA LYS A 650 -4.86 -15.21 25.43
C LYS A 650 -4.85 -13.96 26.30
N LYS A 651 -3.79 -13.14 26.22
CA LYS A 651 -3.66 -11.88 26.94
C LYS A 651 -4.76 -10.91 26.50
N LEU A 652 -4.96 -10.77 25.18
CA LEU A 652 -6.00 -9.91 24.61
C LEU A 652 -7.40 -10.29 25.11
N VAL A 653 -7.76 -11.57 25.09
CA VAL A 653 -9.07 -12.07 25.58
C VAL A 653 -9.24 -11.78 27.07
N THR A 654 -8.18 -11.98 27.88
CA THR A 654 -8.22 -11.67 29.33
C THR A 654 -8.47 -10.17 29.58
N GLU A 655 -7.81 -9.30 28.84
CA GLU A 655 -8.02 -7.85 28.96
C GLU A 655 -9.41 -7.44 28.44
N MET A 656 -9.90 -8.04 27.36
CA MET A 656 -11.27 -7.83 26.88
C MET A 656 -12.31 -8.22 27.91
N ASP A 657 -12.15 -9.35 28.60
CA ASP A 657 -13.05 -9.78 29.70
C ASP A 657 -13.06 -8.77 30.86
N GLY A 658 -11.89 -8.19 31.16
CA GLY A 658 -11.79 -7.09 32.13
C GLY A 658 -12.49 -5.81 31.70
N ILE A 659 -12.47 -5.47 30.41
CA ILE A 659 -13.20 -4.32 29.85
C ILE A 659 -14.71 -4.65 29.77
N HIS A 660 -15.07 -5.85 29.33
CA HIS A 660 -16.46 -6.33 29.24
C HIS A 660 -17.23 -6.16 30.55
N SER A 661 -16.61 -6.54 31.67
CA SER A 661 -17.23 -6.42 32.99
C SER A 661 -17.61 -4.97 33.38
N ARG A 662 -17.01 -3.96 32.75
CA ARG A 662 -17.21 -2.53 33.05
C ARG A 662 -17.96 -1.80 31.94
N ALA A 663 -17.68 -2.13 30.69
CA ALA A 663 -18.16 -1.40 29.50
C ALA A 663 -19.17 -2.18 28.64
N GLY A 664 -19.57 -3.39 29.06
CA GLY A 664 -20.69 -4.15 28.50
C GLY A 664 -20.36 -5.05 27.32
N GLU A 665 -21.43 -5.63 26.74
CA GLU A 665 -21.42 -6.74 25.77
C GLU A 665 -20.60 -6.53 24.51
N LYS A 666 -20.38 -5.28 24.07
CA LYS A 666 -19.57 -4.99 22.88
C LYS A 666 -18.12 -5.49 23.01
N PHE A 667 -17.65 -5.65 24.24
CA PHE A 667 -16.31 -6.19 24.54
C PHE A 667 -16.28 -7.70 24.80
N ALA A 668 -17.42 -8.41 24.73
CA ALA A 668 -17.42 -9.85 24.80
C ALA A 668 -16.64 -10.45 23.62
N ALA A 669 -15.52 -11.14 23.93
CA ALA A 669 -14.70 -11.77 22.92
C ALA A 669 -15.52 -12.84 22.17
N CYS A 670 -15.44 -12.87 20.82
CA CYS A 670 -16.13 -13.86 20.00
C CYS A 670 -15.60 -15.28 20.23
N ASP A 671 -16.36 -16.27 19.79
CA ASP A 671 -16.04 -17.69 20.06
C ASP A 671 -14.71 -18.09 19.41
N LEU A 672 -14.42 -17.61 18.21
CA LEU A 672 -13.16 -17.88 17.52
C LEU A 672 -11.95 -17.36 18.32
N LEU A 673 -12.00 -16.14 18.85
CA LEU A 673 -10.95 -15.60 19.71
C LEU A 673 -10.78 -16.44 20.99
N ARG A 674 -11.89 -16.83 21.62
CA ARG A 674 -11.87 -17.70 22.83
C ARG A 674 -11.27 -19.06 22.53
N GLN A 675 -11.63 -19.68 21.39
CA GLN A 675 -11.06 -20.97 20.95
C GLN A 675 -9.54 -20.87 20.75
N HIS A 676 -9.08 -19.84 20.03
CA HIS A 676 -7.64 -19.62 19.85
C HIS A 676 -6.90 -19.37 21.19
N ALA A 677 -7.51 -18.60 22.09
CA ALA A 677 -6.94 -18.33 23.42
C ALA A 677 -6.82 -19.58 24.28
N GLN A 678 -7.84 -20.48 24.22
CA GLN A 678 -7.88 -21.75 24.97
C GLN A 678 -6.90 -22.77 24.42
N ASN A 679 -6.86 -22.91 23.09
CA ASN A 679 -6.09 -23.96 22.41
C ASN A 679 -4.64 -23.53 22.12
N GLY A 680 -4.28 -22.26 22.34
CA GLY A 680 -2.95 -21.72 22.00
C GLY A 680 -2.69 -21.71 20.50
N THR A 681 -3.73 -21.65 19.67
CA THR A 681 -3.63 -21.64 18.20
C THR A 681 -3.60 -20.21 17.65
N LYS A 682 -3.16 -20.07 16.41
CA LYS A 682 -3.03 -18.79 15.70
C LYS A 682 -4.02 -18.73 14.50
N PHE A 683 -4.31 -17.53 14.00
CA PHE A 683 -5.10 -17.34 12.78
C PHE A 683 -4.32 -17.77 11.53
N TYR A 684 -2.99 -17.59 11.57
CA TYR A 684 -2.11 -17.93 10.45
C TYR A 684 -1.34 -19.22 10.76
N ALA A 685 -1.34 -20.13 9.81
CA ALA A 685 -0.41 -21.26 9.83
C ALA A 685 1.03 -20.72 9.63
N GLU A 686 1.97 -21.22 10.41
CA GLU A 686 3.39 -20.87 10.28
C GLU A 686 4.02 -21.41 8.99
#